data_a6f27ecb61f238948b02d5dc28c97849
#
_entry.id   a6f27ecb61f238948b02d5dc28c97849
#
_cell.length_a   1.000
_cell.length_b   1.000
_cell.length_c   1.000
_cell.angle_alpha   90.00
_cell.angle_beta   90.00
_cell.angle_gamma   90.00
#
_symmetry.space_group_name_H-M   'P 1'
#
loop_
_entity.id
_entity.type
_entity.pdbx_description
1 polymer ?
#
loop_
_entity_poly.entity_id
_entity_poly.type
_entity_poly.pdbx_seq_one_letter_code
_entity_poly.pdbx_strand_id
1 'polypeptide(L)'
;PAIETAVTVHKQHRKATQEEKQVLAQYSGFGGVKEVLAIGTQIPMPEELAEQTNRLQEVLRTLAGGSEGDYDLLMNSIKASVLTAFYTPKFIIDTVANQIHTRFRENGLQMRSFLEPSAGIGGFLPVAMGGTHSYAIEKDIITGLVLSLLHDEATTMTGGFEAIDRQELEHRKFDVIASNIPFGNFRVFDTDFWKKGGIYEQATKTIHNYFFVKAMELLNEGGLLAFVTSRGVADTPGNKFVREYLVSHADLISAVRLPDTLFMQTSGIEVGSDLLIFQKHTHKASLSLREKYFLQVTKENVNADGAMTEFANKLFSMPKTVLTTDSRIVKNQYGKYVRKHHWLGSDTAMAQYLSALVKYDFDRYFHKSLFIGQDDAPVQISLFGGAVAAVPDKGRRAYTGDMPGWMKEGAIVLFEGQVGTLRFRRSSHYEETAVDFVPLDEGKVNVERAADYLPLREAYFELSTKEREQEKEQAALRERLNTLYDAFVTKWGYFHENDNRDFIMQDSLGMEVYTIEMQVGDNIFKSDIMREPVAFKKIDTGVRLAPFEALASSLNFYGRVDMGYIMQSTGTDWEEVMEALKGEIFYNPVAGCWEHKGKFLAGNVVAKHKEMASYIPSLCNTEKEWTEASVRALEEAIPETIPYEELDINMGERWIDTKIYADFAAELFGVEAEVMYFDVNDTYLVRLKGYSPAAYNTYSVRNYNGEDLFVHALHDTVPEITKEIDRNGDKVRVPDEEAIQEAATKIQEIRERFNEWLDRQPLEVRDELVRVYNERFNCFVRPHYDGSAQTFPQLSFEQFPYDSLYPSQKDAIWMIKQNGGGICWHEVGTGKTMIMCVAAYEMKRLGLAHKPLIIGLKANVHEIADTFRKAYPTAKVLYPGKDDFTPANRQEVFSKIKNNNWDCIILTHDQFAKIPQSEETMIDIFTEELADVERNLEFLEQSTMRYRSGKMQEGLEKRKQNLGAKLQELRMKINNRKDDAVDFHTMGIDHIFVDECHYQNFLIFLFDILNILKFSIFFI
;
A
#
# COMPACT_ATOMS: atom_id res chain seq x y z
N PRO A 1 -22.24 24.14 23.48
CA PRO A 1 -21.94 25.48 24.00
C PRO A 1 -20.56 25.99 23.59
N ALA A 2 -19.48 25.26 23.81
CA ALA A 2 -18.12 25.71 23.46
C ALA A 2 -17.96 25.98 21.96
N ILE A 3 -18.41 25.08 21.08
CA ILE A 3 -18.36 25.25 19.62
C ILE A 3 -19.23 26.46 19.19
N GLU A 4 -20.44 26.60 19.76
CA GLU A 4 -21.32 27.72 19.46
C GLU A 4 -20.68 29.08 19.84
N THR A 5 -20.07 29.10 21.02
CA THR A 5 -19.31 30.27 21.48
C THR A 5 -18.15 30.55 20.54
N ALA A 6 -17.39 29.55 20.15
CA ALA A 6 -16.27 29.71 19.24
C ALA A 6 -16.70 30.28 17.88
N VAL A 7 -17.77 29.71 17.28
CA VAL A 7 -18.30 30.16 15.99
C VAL A 7 -18.84 31.61 16.10
N THR A 8 -19.52 31.94 17.22
CA THR A 8 -20.07 33.28 17.44
C THR A 8 -18.96 34.33 17.55
N VAL A 9 -17.95 34.09 18.37
CA VAL A 9 -16.80 34.98 18.56
C VAL A 9 -16.01 35.16 17.27
N HIS A 10 -15.78 34.04 16.54
CA HIS A 10 -15.09 34.03 15.26
C HIS A 10 -15.80 34.91 14.21
N LYS A 11 -17.13 34.71 14.05
CA LYS A 11 -17.93 35.53 13.11
C LYS A 11 -17.96 37.02 13.46
N GLN A 12 -17.85 37.36 14.74
CA GLN A 12 -17.77 38.76 15.20
C GLN A 12 -16.36 39.35 15.04
N HIS A 13 -15.38 38.60 14.57
CA HIS A 13 -13.98 39.00 14.37
C HIS A 13 -13.38 39.71 15.60
N ARG A 14 -13.65 39.22 16.80
CA ARG A 14 -13.17 39.76 18.07
C ARG A 14 -12.50 38.71 18.94
N LYS A 15 -11.82 39.16 19.99
CA LYS A 15 -11.31 38.29 21.03
C LYS A 15 -12.45 37.75 21.93
N ALA A 16 -12.28 36.58 22.50
CA ALA A 16 -13.18 36.02 23.49
C ALA A 16 -13.08 36.74 24.84
N THR A 17 -14.23 36.99 25.49
CA THR A 17 -14.26 37.52 26.87
C THR A 17 -13.82 36.44 27.87
N GLN A 18 -13.60 36.84 29.14
CA GLN A 18 -13.20 35.88 30.18
C GLN A 18 -14.27 34.81 30.44
N GLU A 19 -15.58 35.21 30.39
CA GLU A 19 -16.68 34.28 30.52
C GLU A 19 -16.76 33.33 29.36
N GLU A 20 -16.56 33.82 28.13
CA GLU A 20 -16.49 32.98 26.93
C GLU A 20 -15.28 31.99 26.97
N LYS A 21 -14.11 32.46 27.43
CA LYS A 21 -12.95 31.61 27.65
C LYS A 21 -13.23 30.48 28.66
N GLN A 22 -14.03 30.72 29.70
CA GLN A 22 -14.44 29.69 30.64
C GLN A 22 -15.34 28.64 29.98
N VAL A 23 -16.22 29.04 29.05
CA VAL A 23 -17.04 28.10 28.28
C VAL A 23 -16.18 27.32 27.27
N LEU A 24 -15.30 28.02 26.55
CA LEU A 24 -14.37 27.37 25.59
C LEU A 24 -13.43 26.35 26.25
N ALA A 25 -12.96 26.61 27.47
CA ALA A 25 -12.10 25.72 28.24
C ALA A 25 -12.79 24.39 28.64
N GLN A 26 -14.11 24.31 28.57
CA GLN A 26 -14.86 23.06 28.80
C GLN A 26 -14.93 22.17 27.56
N TYR A 27 -14.40 22.59 26.42
CA TYR A 27 -14.34 21.78 25.20
C TYR A 27 -13.40 20.59 25.41
N SER A 28 -13.92 19.38 25.23
CA SER A 28 -13.19 18.13 25.43
C SER A 28 -12.93 17.35 24.15
N GLY A 29 -13.24 17.94 22.99
CA GLY A 29 -13.10 17.28 21.68
C GLY A 29 -14.08 16.13 21.51
N PHE A 30 -13.84 15.34 20.47
CA PHE A 30 -14.66 14.16 20.12
C PHE A 30 -13.92 12.83 20.31
N GLY A 31 -12.78 12.83 21.00
CA GLY A 31 -12.00 11.62 21.25
C GLY A 31 -12.83 10.53 21.93
N GLY A 32 -12.93 9.36 21.28
CA GLY A 32 -13.73 8.25 21.79
C GLY A 32 -15.25 8.37 21.61
N VAL A 33 -15.78 9.51 21.15
CA VAL A 33 -17.24 9.71 20.91
C VAL A 33 -17.59 9.16 19.53
N LYS A 34 -17.84 7.85 19.47
CA LYS A 34 -18.08 7.13 18.20
C LYS A 34 -19.39 7.52 17.52
N GLU A 35 -20.33 8.05 18.27
CA GLU A 35 -21.63 8.52 17.79
C GLU A 35 -21.48 9.66 16.76
N VAL A 36 -20.41 10.42 16.82
CA VAL A 36 -20.09 11.49 15.86
C VAL A 36 -19.88 10.92 14.44
N LEU A 37 -19.38 9.71 14.33
CA LEU A 37 -19.19 9.03 13.03
C LEU A 37 -20.53 8.75 12.33
N ALA A 38 -21.62 8.68 13.08
CA ALA A 38 -22.98 8.44 12.56
C ALA A 38 -23.68 9.71 12.06
N ILE A 39 -23.08 10.90 12.26
CA ILE A 39 -23.69 12.17 11.83
C ILE A 39 -23.68 12.26 10.29
N GLY A 40 -24.85 12.56 9.72
CA GLY A 40 -25.04 12.62 8.27
C GLY A 40 -25.38 11.28 7.63
N THR A 41 -25.47 10.19 8.41
CA THR A 41 -25.89 8.85 7.96
C THR A 41 -27.36 8.60 8.29
N GLN A 42 -27.96 7.54 7.74
CA GLN A 42 -29.34 7.13 8.05
C GLN A 42 -29.46 6.45 9.44
N ILE A 43 -28.37 6.35 10.17
CA ILE A 43 -28.36 5.75 11.51
C ILE A 43 -29.11 6.66 12.48
N PRO A 44 -30.19 6.21 13.14
CA PRO A 44 -30.90 7.03 14.11
C PRO A 44 -30.00 7.32 15.31
N MET A 45 -29.79 8.61 15.59
CA MET A 45 -29.08 9.08 16.78
C MET A 45 -29.88 8.69 18.05
N PRO A 46 -29.27 8.31 19.19
CA PRO A 46 -30.00 8.19 20.44
C PRO A 46 -30.83 9.43 20.70
N GLU A 47 -32.06 9.29 21.22
CA GLU A 47 -32.91 10.42 21.55
C GLU A 47 -32.18 11.45 22.40
N GLU A 48 -31.34 10.99 23.34
CA GLU A 48 -30.52 11.81 24.23
C GLU A 48 -29.46 12.64 23.51
N LEU A 49 -29.00 12.24 22.32
CA LEU A 49 -27.98 12.91 21.51
C LEU A 49 -28.53 13.58 20.23
N ALA A 50 -29.78 13.32 19.88
CA ALA A 50 -30.37 13.84 18.65
C ALA A 50 -30.42 15.37 18.61
N GLU A 51 -30.82 15.99 19.74
CA GLU A 51 -30.88 17.45 19.86
C GLU A 51 -29.47 18.07 19.75
N GLN A 52 -28.49 17.52 20.45
CA GLN A 52 -27.09 17.98 20.41
C GLN A 52 -26.48 17.81 19.04
N THR A 53 -26.81 16.72 18.35
CA THR A 53 -26.34 16.47 16.98
C THR A 53 -26.89 17.44 15.98
N ASN A 54 -28.20 17.69 16.00
CA ASN A 54 -28.83 18.68 15.13
C ASN A 54 -28.24 20.07 15.35
N ARG A 55 -28.04 20.42 16.60
CA ARG A 55 -27.43 21.68 17.01
C ARG A 55 -25.97 21.80 16.53
N LEU A 56 -25.18 20.71 16.62
CA LEU A 56 -23.83 20.69 16.09
C LEU A 56 -23.83 20.92 14.58
N GLN A 57 -24.71 20.20 13.84
CA GLN A 57 -24.80 20.36 12.38
C GLN A 57 -25.20 21.78 11.97
N GLU A 58 -26.15 22.41 12.70
CA GLU A 58 -26.56 23.79 12.44
C GLU A 58 -25.40 24.78 12.65
N VAL A 59 -24.62 24.59 13.72
CA VAL A 59 -23.46 25.43 14.03
C VAL A 59 -22.37 25.26 12.97
N LEU A 60 -22.11 24.03 12.51
CA LEU A 60 -21.11 23.77 11.45
C LEU A 60 -21.54 24.36 10.10
N ARG A 61 -22.82 24.23 9.71
CA ARG A 61 -23.36 24.91 8.53
C ARG A 61 -23.26 26.41 8.63
N THR A 62 -23.46 26.94 9.83
CA THR A 62 -23.30 28.35 10.12
C THR A 62 -21.85 28.81 9.95
N LEU A 63 -20.88 28.00 10.36
CA LEU A 63 -19.44 28.27 10.17
C LEU A 63 -19.04 28.15 8.68
N ALA A 64 -19.58 27.16 7.97
CA ALA A 64 -19.36 26.93 6.54
C ALA A 64 -19.95 28.03 5.62
N GLY A 65 -20.73 28.97 6.18
CA GLY A 65 -21.28 30.08 5.40
C GLY A 65 -22.24 29.68 4.28
N GLY A 66 -22.83 28.49 4.34
CA GLY A 66 -23.73 27.92 3.32
C GLY A 66 -23.03 27.12 2.21
N SER A 67 -21.70 26.94 2.29
CA SER A 67 -20.94 26.07 1.40
C SER A 67 -21.02 24.61 1.89
N GLU A 68 -21.56 23.72 1.06
CA GLU A 68 -21.63 22.28 1.41
C GLU A 68 -20.23 21.65 1.47
N GLY A 69 -19.30 22.04 0.57
CA GLY A 69 -17.93 21.57 0.59
C GLY A 69 -17.16 21.96 1.87
N ASP A 70 -17.37 23.17 2.39
CA ASP A 70 -16.78 23.60 3.65
C ASP A 70 -17.43 22.90 4.85
N TYR A 71 -18.74 22.62 4.79
CA TYR A 71 -19.42 21.81 5.79
C TYR A 71 -18.84 20.39 5.86
N ASP A 72 -18.65 19.74 4.72
CA ASP A 72 -18.07 18.41 4.64
C ASP A 72 -16.62 18.40 5.17
N LEU A 73 -15.84 19.43 4.85
CA LEU A 73 -14.48 19.58 5.36
C LEU A 73 -14.46 19.65 6.91
N LEU A 74 -15.35 20.46 7.51
CA LEU A 74 -15.48 20.60 8.95
C LEU A 74 -15.95 19.31 9.60
N MET A 75 -16.93 18.64 9.01
CA MET A 75 -17.47 17.36 9.51
C MET A 75 -16.41 16.26 9.44
N ASN A 76 -15.69 16.16 8.34
CA ASN A 76 -14.60 15.19 8.17
C ASN A 76 -13.46 15.43 9.18
N SER A 77 -13.13 16.69 9.47
CA SER A 77 -12.15 17.05 10.49
C SER A 77 -12.59 16.53 11.88
N ILE A 78 -13.83 16.75 12.26
CA ILE A 78 -14.39 16.24 13.52
C ILE A 78 -14.38 14.70 13.55
N LYS A 79 -14.85 14.06 12.49
CA LYS A 79 -14.85 12.58 12.39
C LYS A 79 -13.43 12.01 12.55
N ALA A 80 -12.43 12.63 11.94
CA ALA A 80 -11.02 12.21 12.07
C ALA A 80 -10.50 12.38 13.50
N SER A 81 -10.93 13.40 14.23
CA SER A 81 -10.50 13.68 15.60
C SER A 81 -10.97 12.63 16.62
N VAL A 82 -12.03 11.86 16.32
CA VAL A 82 -12.53 10.77 17.18
C VAL A 82 -11.42 9.74 17.51
N LEU A 83 -10.45 9.56 16.61
CA LEU A 83 -9.35 8.61 16.77
C LEU A 83 -8.14 9.16 17.54
N THR A 84 -7.98 10.46 17.63
CA THR A 84 -6.72 11.09 18.06
C THR A 84 -6.86 12.09 19.20
N ALA A 85 -8.06 12.61 19.46
CA ALA A 85 -8.29 13.67 20.46
C ALA A 85 -8.42 13.10 21.88
N PHE A 86 -7.30 12.75 22.52
CA PHE A 86 -7.25 12.27 23.91
C PHE A 86 -6.55 13.31 24.79
N TYR A 87 -7.27 13.88 25.75
CA TYR A 87 -6.74 14.94 26.62
C TYR A 87 -6.03 14.37 27.83
N THR A 88 -4.83 14.90 28.08
CA THR A 88 -3.98 14.49 29.20
C THR A 88 -4.53 15.03 30.52
N PRO A 89 -4.66 14.21 31.58
CA PRO A 89 -5.02 14.69 32.89
C PRO A 89 -4.09 15.79 33.40
N LYS A 90 -4.68 16.82 34.01
CA LYS A 90 -3.97 18.05 34.41
C LYS A 90 -2.76 17.78 35.32
N PHE A 91 -2.82 16.81 36.23
CA PHE A 91 -1.72 16.52 37.15
C PHE A 91 -0.41 16.07 36.43
N ILE A 92 -0.50 15.43 35.26
CA ILE A 92 0.67 15.07 34.45
C ILE A 92 1.31 16.32 33.88
N ILE A 93 0.46 17.22 33.33
CA ILE A 93 0.90 18.51 32.76
C ILE A 93 1.55 19.34 33.86
N ASP A 94 0.89 19.47 35.00
CA ASP A 94 1.40 20.21 36.17
C ASP A 94 2.73 19.62 36.66
N THR A 95 2.86 18.29 36.66
CA THR A 95 4.13 17.63 37.04
C THR A 95 5.27 18.01 36.11
N VAL A 96 5.05 17.93 34.78
CA VAL A 96 6.05 18.31 33.77
C VAL A 96 6.39 19.80 33.92
N ALA A 97 5.38 20.68 33.95
CA ALA A 97 5.55 22.11 34.10
C ALA A 97 6.34 22.48 35.34
N ASN A 98 5.94 21.96 36.51
CA ASN A 98 6.59 22.25 37.78
C ASN A 98 8.07 21.83 37.81
N GLN A 99 8.40 20.65 37.25
CA GLN A 99 9.78 20.19 37.24
C GLN A 99 10.64 21.05 36.28
N ILE A 100 10.13 21.38 35.10
CA ILE A 100 10.83 22.25 34.15
C ILE A 100 11.01 23.66 34.75
N HIS A 101 9.95 24.27 35.27
CA HIS A 101 10.00 25.61 35.89
C HIS A 101 11.00 25.63 37.07
N THR A 102 10.98 24.64 37.92
CA THR A 102 11.90 24.53 39.06
C THR A 102 13.34 24.50 38.59
N ARG A 103 13.66 23.63 37.58
CA ARG A 103 15.05 23.54 37.06
C ARG A 103 15.53 24.79 36.37
N PHE A 104 14.64 25.45 35.59
CA PHE A 104 15.01 26.68 34.93
C PHE A 104 15.26 27.80 35.96
N ARG A 105 14.39 27.94 36.98
CA ARG A 105 14.59 28.96 38.02
C ARG A 105 15.81 28.69 38.89
N GLU A 106 16.03 27.45 39.37
CA GLU A 106 17.16 27.11 40.23
C GLU A 106 18.52 27.28 39.53
N ASN A 107 18.55 27.17 38.20
CA ASN A 107 19.77 27.28 37.41
C ASN A 107 19.92 28.60 36.66
N GLY A 108 18.97 29.56 36.83
CA GLY A 108 18.99 30.87 36.16
C GLY A 108 18.81 30.78 34.64
N LEU A 109 18.14 29.71 34.14
CA LEU A 109 17.89 29.49 32.72
C LEU A 109 16.62 30.26 32.30
N GLN A 110 16.63 30.79 31.07
CA GLN A 110 15.46 31.42 30.45
C GLN A 110 14.90 30.49 29.36
N MET A 111 13.59 30.26 29.40
CA MET A 111 12.86 29.62 28.30
C MET A 111 12.39 30.74 27.35
N ARG A 112 12.96 30.77 26.14
CA ARG A 112 12.63 31.78 25.11
C ARG A 112 11.56 31.29 24.16
N SER A 113 11.47 30.00 23.90
CA SER A 113 10.56 29.41 22.94
C SER A 113 10.01 28.06 23.39
N PHE A 114 8.72 27.86 23.16
CA PHE A 114 7.97 26.66 23.50
C PHE A 114 7.11 26.21 22.30
N LEU A 115 7.00 24.90 22.09
CA LEU A 115 6.14 24.32 21.07
C LEU A 115 5.28 23.18 21.64
N GLU A 116 3.98 23.23 21.35
CA GLU A 116 3.04 22.14 21.55
C GLU A 116 2.55 21.64 20.17
N PRO A 117 3.10 20.53 19.62
CA PRO A 117 2.87 20.12 18.22
C PRO A 117 1.56 19.33 17.98
N SER A 118 0.80 19.01 19.03
CA SER A 118 -0.56 18.44 18.98
C SER A 118 -1.31 19.00 20.19
N ALA A 119 -1.82 20.21 20.01
CA ALA A 119 -2.15 21.05 21.16
C ALA A 119 -3.54 20.77 21.76
N GLY A 120 -4.47 20.21 20.98
CA GLY A 120 -5.86 20.18 21.41
C GLY A 120 -6.33 21.60 21.72
N ILE A 121 -6.75 21.85 22.95
CA ILE A 121 -7.11 23.19 23.43
C ILE A 121 -5.94 23.91 24.17
N GLY A 122 -4.68 23.48 23.96
CA GLY A 122 -3.51 24.09 24.58
C GLY A 122 -3.19 23.55 25.98
N GLY A 123 -3.37 22.26 26.19
CA GLY A 123 -3.17 21.62 27.49
C GLY A 123 -1.77 21.77 28.06
N PHE A 124 -0.72 21.70 27.23
CA PHE A 124 0.68 21.85 27.65
C PHE A 124 1.22 23.28 27.57
N LEU A 125 0.46 24.27 27.08
CA LEU A 125 0.87 25.69 27.11
C LEU A 125 1.31 26.18 28.52
N PRO A 126 0.73 25.69 29.65
CA PRO A 126 1.20 26.04 30.99
C PRO A 126 2.66 25.61 31.30
N VAL A 127 3.28 24.74 30.43
CA VAL A 127 4.72 24.41 30.54
C VAL A 127 5.59 25.63 30.16
N ALA A 128 5.08 26.53 29.32
CA ALA A 128 5.79 27.76 29.00
C ALA A 128 5.88 28.69 30.23
N MET A 129 7.00 29.37 30.34
CA MET A 129 7.24 30.34 31.43
C MET A 129 6.86 31.78 30.98
N GLY A 130 6.67 32.69 31.92
CA GLY A 130 6.41 34.11 31.58
C GLY A 130 7.52 34.67 30.67
N GLY A 131 7.11 35.31 29.57
CA GLY A 131 8.02 35.85 28.55
C GLY A 131 8.47 34.86 27.46
N THR A 132 7.96 33.64 27.48
CA THR A 132 8.23 32.63 26.45
C THR A 132 7.35 32.85 25.20
N HIS A 133 7.94 32.82 24.01
CA HIS A 133 7.18 32.76 22.77
C HIS A 133 6.65 31.32 22.59
N SER A 134 5.31 31.16 22.70
CA SER A 134 4.64 29.89 22.65
C SER A 134 3.98 29.65 21.30
N TYR A 135 4.16 28.46 20.76
CA TYR A 135 3.55 27.98 19.53
C TYR A 135 2.69 26.74 19.81
N ALA A 136 1.50 26.69 19.25
CA ALA A 136 0.58 25.56 19.43
C ALA A 136 -0.04 25.17 18.10
N ILE A 137 0.05 23.90 17.76
CA ILE A 137 -0.37 23.33 16.47
C ILE A 137 -1.50 22.34 16.72
N GLU A 138 -2.64 22.49 16.02
CA GLU A 138 -3.77 21.58 16.13
C GLU A 138 -4.31 21.22 14.74
N LYS A 139 -4.47 19.92 14.49
CA LYS A 139 -4.90 19.40 13.18
C LYS A 139 -6.40 19.56 12.95
N ASP A 140 -7.22 19.33 13.97
CA ASP A 140 -8.68 19.48 13.89
C ASP A 140 -9.08 20.94 13.78
N ILE A 141 -9.88 21.28 12.78
CA ILE A 141 -10.26 22.68 12.46
C ILE A 141 -11.04 23.33 13.59
N ILE A 142 -12.00 22.60 14.18
CA ILE A 142 -12.86 23.12 15.26
C ILE A 142 -12.05 23.27 16.55
N THR A 143 -11.25 22.28 16.87
CA THR A 143 -10.36 22.34 18.04
C THR A 143 -9.33 23.45 17.89
N GLY A 144 -8.77 23.64 16.69
CA GLY A 144 -7.85 24.74 16.37
C GLY A 144 -8.51 26.13 16.50
N LEU A 145 -9.78 26.25 16.11
CA LEU A 145 -10.55 27.48 16.34
C LEU A 145 -10.72 27.77 17.85
N VAL A 146 -11.11 26.76 18.63
CA VAL A 146 -11.21 26.88 20.10
C VAL A 146 -9.87 27.25 20.72
N LEU A 147 -8.79 26.61 20.31
CA LEU A 147 -7.42 26.88 20.75
C LEU A 147 -7.02 28.33 20.52
N SER A 148 -7.28 28.87 19.33
CA SER A 148 -6.92 30.25 18.97
C SER A 148 -7.67 31.29 19.78
N LEU A 149 -8.91 31.01 20.18
CA LEU A 149 -9.75 31.90 20.99
C LEU A 149 -9.45 31.83 22.49
N LEU A 150 -8.93 30.68 22.95
CA LEU A 150 -8.51 30.51 24.35
C LEU A 150 -7.17 31.19 24.65
N HIS A 151 -6.21 31.08 23.71
CA HIS A 151 -4.81 31.41 23.91
C HIS A 151 -4.35 32.49 22.93
N ASP A 152 -4.86 33.69 23.08
CA ASP A 152 -4.48 34.87 22.29
C ASP A 152 -3.05 35.38 22.56
N GLU A 153 -2.39 34.83 23.58
CA GLU A 153 -0.98 35.09 23.91
C GLU A 153 -0.01 34.14 23.16
N ALA A 154 -0.51 33.04 22.60
CA ALA A 154 0.29 32.06 21.85
C ALA A 154 0.07 32.22 20.33
N THR A 155 1.08 31.85 19.55
CA THR A 155 0.93 31.69 18.10
C THR A 155 0.30 30.34 17.84
N THR A 156 -0.97 30.34 17.43
CA THR A 156 -1.74 29.10 17.14
C THR A 156 -1.81 28.85 15.64
N MET A 157 -1.65 27.59 15.23
CA MET A 157 -1.67 27.14 13.84
C MET A 157 -2.64 25.98 13.69
N THR A 158 -3.57 26.07 12.72
CA THR A 158 -4.49 24.98 12.40
C THR A 158 -3.95 24.19 11.21
N GLY A 159 -3.66 22.91 11.43
CA GLY A 159 -3.07 22.02 10.42
C GLY A 159 -2.29 20.88 11.04
N GLY A 160 -1.88 19.92 10.23
CA GLY A 160 -1.03 18.82 10.70
C GLY A 160 0.41 19.27 10.96
N PHE A 161 1.11 18.61 11.88
CA PHE A 161 2.52 18.88 12.15
C PHE A 161 3.42 18.68 10.90
N GLU A 162 2.92 17.89 9.94
CA GLU A 162 3.54 17.66 8.62
C GLU A 162 3.33 18.80 7.63
N ALA A 163 2.22 19.54 7.75
CA ALA A 163 1.77 20.50 6.75
C ALA A 163 2.15 21.96 7.08
N ILE A 164 2.78 22.18 8.24
CA ILE A 164 3.10 23.54 8.67
C ILE A 164 4.20 24.13 7.82
N ASP A 165 3.89 25.31 7.29
CA ASP A 165 4.77 26.01 6.39
C ASP A 165 6.15 26.23 7.01
N ARG A 166 7.13 25.75 6.30
CA ARG A 166 8.55 25.75 6.64
C ARG A 166 9.10 27.15 6.86
N GLN A 167 8.58 28.14 6.17
CA GLN A 167 9.09 29.52 6.28
C GLN A 167 8.90 30.09 7.68
N GLU A 168 7.89 29.64 8.45
CA GLU A 168 7.68 30.12 9.81
C GLU A 168 8.42 29.31 10.87
N LEU A 169 8.64 27.98 10.70
CA LEU A 169 9.26 27.11 11.69
C LEU A 169 10.65 26.57 11.29
N GLU A 170 11.00 26.55 10.01
CA GLU A 170 12.24 25.90 9.52
C GLU A 170 13.53 26.52 10.06
N HIS A 171 13.49 27.78 10.42
CA HIS A 171 14.63 28.51 11.01
C HIS A 171 14.49 28.72 12.52
N ARG A 172 13.42 28.20 13.15
CA ARG A 172 13.20 28.33 14.58
C ARG A 172 13.49 27.02 15.29
N LYS A 173 14.26 27.12 16.35
CA LYS A 173 14.50 26.05 17.29
C LYS A 173 13.82 26.38 18.61
N PHE A 174 13.39 25.35 19.33
CA PHE A 174 12.64 25.48 20.58
C PHE A 174 13.47 25.05 21.78
N ASP A 175 13.30 25.77 22.89
CA ASP A 175 13.95 25.41 24.15
C ASP A 175 13.21 24.25 24.84
N VAL A 176 11.88 24.22 24.69
CA VAL A 176 11.04 23.15 25.23
C VAL A 176 9.96 22.78 24.22
N ILE A 177 9.79 21.49 23.99
CA ILE A 177 8.68 20.92 23.22
C ILE A 177 7.96 19.92 24.12
N ALA A 178 6.66 20.12 24.35
CA ALA A 178 5.88 19.22 25.19
C ALA A 178 4.48 19.02 24.61
N SER A 179 3.98 17.80 24.61
CA SER A 179 2.64 17.46 24.09
C SER A 179 2.22 16.03 24.47
N ASN A 180 0.93 15.78 24.39
CA ASN A 180 0.39 14.43 24.21
C ASN A 180 0.28 14.18 22.70
N ILE A 181 1.18 13.38 22.15
CA ILE A 181 1.24 13.14 20.70
C ILE A 181 0.21 12.08 20.27
N PRO A 182 -0.28 12.11 19.03
CA PRO A 182 -1.28 11.16 18.55
C PRO A 182 -0.81 9.70 18.67
N PHE A 183 -1.73 8.80 19.10
CA PHE A 183 -1.48 7.38 19.23
C PHE A 183 -1.99 6.65 18.00
N GLY A 184 -1.16 5.83 17.36
CA GLY A 184 -1.62 5.01 16.27
C GLY A 184 -0.55 4.55 15.28
N ASN A 185 -0.90 3.52 14.51
CA ASN A 185 -0.05 2.98 13.45
C ASN A 185 -0.54 3.49 12.09
N PHE A 186 -0.57 4.80 11.89
CA PHE A 186 -0.85 5.39 10.58
C PHE A 186 0.34 6.19 10.10
N ARG A 187 0.47 6.19 8.77
CA ARG A 187 1.55 6.90 8.06
C ARG A 187 1.27 8.40 8.03
N VAL A 188 2.35 9.14 8.02
CA VAL A 188 2.35 10.59 7.79
C VAL A 188 3.16 10.86 6.53
N PHE A 189 2.70 11.76 5.69
CA PHE A 189 3.48 12.24 4.56
C PHE A 189 4.07 13.62 4.89
N ASP A 190 5.37 13.68 5.05
CA ASP A 190 6.14 14.91 5.23
C ASP A 190 7.20 15.01 4.13
N THR A 191 7.09 16.05 3.30
CA THR A 191 7.94 16.22 2.12
C THR A 191 9.42 16.35 2.46
N ASP A 192 9.78 16.90 3.65
CA ASP A 192 11.17 17.02 4.07
C ASP A 192 11.73 15.71 4.55
N PHE A 193 10.95 14.99 5.34
CA PHE A 193 11.33 13.69 5.82
C PHE A 193 11.52 12.72 4.67
N TRP A 194 10.63 12.80 3.69
CA TRP A 194 10.77 12.02 2.48
C TRP A 194 12.03 12.36 1.68
N LYS A 195 12.35 13.66 1.52
CA LYS A 195 13.57 14.11 0.81
C LYS A 195 14.86 13.75 1.55
N LYS A 196 14.86 13.78 2.89
CA LYS A 196 16.01 13.37 3.72
C LYS A 196 16.26 11.86 3.61
N GLY A 197 15.24 11.04 3.37
CA GLY A 197 15.34 9.57 3.30
C GLY A 197 15.79 8.91 4.61
N GLY A 198 16.20 7.65 4.56
CA GLY A 198 16.79 6.94 5.69
C GLY A 198 15.88 6.89 6.91
N ILE A 199 16.38 7.35 8.06
CA ILE A 199 15.63 7.33 9.33
C ILE A 199 14.41 8.24 9.29
N TYR A 200 14.47 9.36 8.57
CA TYR A 200 13.37 10.31 8.43
C TYR A 200 12.19 9.67 7.69
N GLU A 201 12.44 9.02 6.56
CA GLU A 201 11.42 8.27 5.83
C GLU A 201 10.86 7.11 6.68
N GLN A 202 11.72 6.36 7.38
CA GLN A 202 11.26 5.29 8.26
C GLN A 202 10.35 5.80 9.38
N ALA A 203 10.63 6.98 9.94
CA ALA A 203 9.83 7.59 11.00
C ALA A 203 8.41 7.91 10.54
N THR A 204 8.20 8.25 9.25
CA THR A 204 6.86 8.56 8.71
C THR A 204 5.91 7.36 8.66
N LYS A 205 6.40 6.13 8.83
CA LYS A 205 5.57 4.91 8.81
C LYS A 205 4.59 4.81 9.99
N THR A 206 4.89 5.51 11.10
CA THR A 206 4.00 5.58 12.26
C THR A 206 4.02 6.99 12.85
N ILE A 207 2.84 7.54 13.15
CA ILE A 207 2.69 8.93 13.57
C ILE A 207 3.52 9.28 14.82
N HIS A 208 3.55 8.40 15.82
CA HIS A 208 4.30 8.67 17.04
C HIS A 208 5.82 8.72 16.80
N ASN A 209 6.37 7.86 15.95
CA ASN A 209 7.79 7.91 15.57
C ASN A 209 8.13 9.20 14.84
N TYR A 210 7.25 9.64 13.94
CA TYR A 210 7.39 10.89 13.21
C TYR A 210 7.46 12.09 14.14
N PHE A 211 6.55 12.17 15.13
CA PHE A 211 6.54 13.27 16.10
C PHE A 211 7.84 13.34 16.90
N PHE A 212 8.38 12.20 17.35
CA PHE A 212 9.66 12.18 18.08
C PHE A 212 10.83 12.68 17.23
N VAL A 213 10.96 12.19 16.01
CA VAL A 213 12.09 12.58 15.14
C VAL A 213 11.96 14.03 14.73
N LYS A 214 10.76 14.50 14.34
CA LYS A 214 10.55 15.91 13.95
C LYS A 214 10.75 16.88 15.11
N ALA A 215 10.22 16.58 16.29
CA ALA A 215 10.43 17.41 17.47
C ALA A 215 11.92 17.48 17.87
N MET A 216 12.67 16.36 17.79
CA MET A 216 14.08 16.37 18.07
C MET A 216 14.88 17.26 17.10
N GLU A 217 14.47 17.31 15.82
CA GLU A 217 15.05 18.22 14.82
C GLU A 217 14.81 19.70 15.18
N LEU A 218 13.61 20.01 15.67
CA LEU A 218 13.19 21.37 16.03
C LEU A 218 13.69 21.83 17.41
N LEU A 219 14.29 20.95 18.21
CA LEU A 219 14.75 21.29 19.55
C LEU A 219 16.13 21.95 19.52
N ASN A 220 16.35 22.98 20.35
CA ASN A 220 17.68 23.57 20.61
C ASN A 220 18.61 22.55 21.29
N GLU A 221 19.93 22.71 21.13
CA GLU A 221 20.87 21.92 21.92
C GLU A 221 20.67 22.21 23.41
N GLY A 222 20.63 21.15 24.22
CA GLY A 222 20.27 21.22 25.64
C GLY A 222 18.78 21.40 25.93
N GLY A 223 17.95 21.65 24.93
CA GLY A 223 16.50 21.80 25.06
C GLY A 223 15.79 20.52 25.52
N LEU A 224 14.58 20.66 26.05
CA LEU A 224 13.80 19.55 26.63
C LEU A 224 12.64 19.12 25.72
N LEU A 225 12.51 17.81 25.49
CA LEU A 225 11.37 17.15 24.86
C LEU A 225 10.60 16.36 25.91
N ALA A 226 9.30 16.63 26.07
CA ALA A 226 8.45 15.91 27.03
C ALA A 226 7.15 15.45 26.35
N PHE A 227 7.08 14.17 26.01
CA PHE A 227 5.93 13.58 25.32
C PHE A 227 5.21 12.52 26.14
N VAL A 228 3.87 12.61 26.14
CA VAL A 228 3.00 11.49 26.47
C VAL A 228 2.72 10.74 25.15
N THR A 229 2.97 9.44 25.14
CA THR A 229 2.91 8.62 23.93
C THR A 229 2.39 7.22 24.21
N SER A 230 2.06 6.45 23.16
CA SER A 230 1.72 5.04 23.31
C SER A 230 2.95 4.21 23.68
N ARG A 231 2.73 3.05 24.33
CA ARG A 231 3.80 2.07 24.64
C ARG A 231 4.57 1.60 23.39
N GLY A 232 3.97 1.74 22.19
CA GLY A 232 4.56 1.27 20.94
C GLY A 232 5.94 1.80 20.64
N VAL A 233 6.28 3.02 21.08
CA VAL A 233 7.62 3.61 20.91
C VAL A 233 8.67 2.79 21.67
N ALA A 234 8.38 2.44 22.90
CA ALA A 234 9.30 1.70 23.78
C ALA A 234 9.27 0.19 23.50
N ASP A 235 8.08 -0.43 23.43
CA ASP A 235 7.93 -1.90 23.45
C ASP A 235 8.01 -2.56 22.08
N THR A 236 7.71 -1.85 20.97
CA THR A 236 7.69 -2.47 19.64
C THR A 236 9.12 -2.71 19.11
N PRO A 237 9.51 -3.97 18.79
CA PRO A 237 10.85 -4.26 18.28
C PRO A 237 11.19 -3.47 17.01
N GLY A 238 10.21 -3.31 16.08
CA GLY A 238 10.37 -2.57 14.84
C GLY A 238 10.72 -1.08 15.02
N ASN A 239 10.43 -0.50 16.19
CA ASN A 239 10.76 0.90 16.53
C ASN A 239 12.17 1.07 17.13
N LYS A 240 13.03 0.04 17.06
CA LYS A 240 14.41 0.11 17.55
C LYS A 240 15.17 1.29 16.94
N PHE A 241 15.00 1.55 15.66
CA PHE A 241 15.68 2.64 14.95
C PHE A 241 15.34 4.04 15.53
N VAL A 242 14.11 4.28 15.97
CA VAL A 242 13.71 5.54 16.62
C VAL A 242 14.36 5.63 18.01
N ARG A 243 14.35 4.54 18.78
CA ARG A 243 15.02 4.51 20.08
C ARG A 243 16.53 4.78 19.96
N GLU A 244 17.19 4.20 18.96
CA GLU A 244 18.60 4.47 18.64
C GLU A 244 18.82 5.92 18.26
N TYR A 245 17.96 6.49 17.43
CA TYR A 245 18.01 7.91 17.07
C TYR A 245 17.88 8.80 18.30
N LEU A 246 16.88 8.58 19.15
CA LEU A 246 16.64 9.39 20.34
C LEU A 246 17.83 9.38 21.29
N VAL A 247 18.35 8.21 21.65
CA VAL A 247 19.48 8.13 22.62
C VAL A 247 20.82 8.52 22.01
N SER A 248 20.96 8.59 20.69
CA SER A 248 22.15 9.13 20.05
C SER A 248 22.16 10.66 19.97
N HIS A 249 20.98 11.31 20.07
CA HIS A 249 20.82 12.75 19.95
C HIS A 249 20.37 13.43 21.26
N ALA A 250 20.04 12.65 22.30
CA ALA A 250 19.53 13.21 23.55
C ALA A 250 19.84 12.29 24.75
N ASP A 251 19.89 12.87 25.94
CA ASP A 251 19.90 12.14 27.20
C ASP A 251 18.49 11.82 27.67
N LEU A 252 18.24 10.60 28.10
CA LEU A 252 16.96 10.19 28.66
C LEU A 252 16.84 10.68 30.11
N ILE A 253 16.11 11.77 30.32
CA ILE A 253 15.91 12.38 31.63
C ILE A 253 14.93 11.55 32.45
N SER A 254 13.72 11.32 31.93
CA SER A 254 12.70 10.54 32.64
C SER A 254 11.91 9.62 31.68
N ALA A 255 11.56 8.45 32.15
CA ALA A 255 10.64 7.54 31.46
C ALA A 255 9.77 6.86 32.50
N VAL A 256 8.47 7.14 32.44
CA VAL A 256 7.48 6.60 33.38
C VAL A 256 6.34 5.98 32.59
N ARG A 257 6.13 4.68 32.76
CA ARG A 257 4.94 3.99 32.25
C ARG A 257 3.73 4.38 33.08
N LEU A 258 2.69 4.86 32.41
CA LEU A 258 1.45 5.35 33.04
C LEU A 258 0.42 4.23 33.16
N PRO A 259 -0.54 4.32 34.10
CA PRO A 259 -1.63 3.36 34.21
C PRO A 259 -2.48 3.28 32.92
N ASP A 260 -2.89 2.08 32.53
CA ASP A 260 -3.73 1.87 31.33
C ASP A 260 -5.11 2.53 31.45
N THR A 261 -5.60 2.73 32.68
CA THR A 261 -6.87 3.38 32.98
C THR A 261 -6.82 4.92 32.98
N LEU A 262 -5.66 5.49 32.68
CA LEU A 262 -5.45 6.95 32.78
C LEU A 262 -6.48 7.77 31.98
N PHE A 263 -6.85 7.31 30.79
CA PHE A 263 -7.78 8.01 29.89
C PHE A 263 -9.24 7.55 30.01
N MET A 264 -9.55 6.63 30.96
CA MET A 264 -10.92 6.13 31.14
C MET A 264 -11.92 7.22 31.53
N GLN A 265 -11.52 8.15 32.40
CA GLN A 265 -12.42 9.23 32.87
C GLN A 265 -12.65 10.31 31.81
N THR A 266 -11.63 10.56 30.94
CA THR A 266 -11.70 11.63 29.94
C THR A 266 -12.21 11.17 28.58
N SER A 267 -12.00 9.90 28.21
CA SER A 267 -12.27 9.38 26.86
C SER A 267 -12.91 8.00 26.83
N GLY A 268 -13.21 7.40 27.99
CA GLY A 268 -13.81 6.06 28.08
C GLY A 268 -12.94 4.92 27.55
N ILE A 269 -11.62 5.16 27.34
CA ILE A 269 -10.72 4.21 26.68
C ILE A 269 -9.58 3.80 27.61
N GLU A 270 -9.29 2.50 27.61
CA GLU A 270 -8.12 1.91 28.25
C GLU A 270 -6.96 1.82 27.25
N VAL A 271 -5.91 2.61 27.42
CA VAL A 271 -4.75 2.63 26.53
C VAL A 271 -3.45 2.74 27.31
N GLY A 272 -2.50 1.85 26.99
CA GLY A 272 -1.17 1.90 27.61
C GLY A 272 -0.34 3.06 27.04
N SER A 273 0.17 3.89 27.94
CA SER A 273 0.94 5.08 27.60
C SER A 273 2.18 5.22 28.46
N ASP A 274 3.15 5.96 27.94
CA ASP A 274 4.42 6.29 28.59
C ASP A 274 4.64 7.81 28.57
N LEU A 275 5.14 8.40 29.66
CA LEU A 275 5.71 9.74 29.70
C LEU A 275 7.21 9.63 29.47
N LEU A 276 7.71 10.19 28.38
CA LEU A 276 9.12 10.17 28.00
C LEU A 276 9.66 11.61 27.95
N ILE A 277 10.76 11.86 28.69
CA ILE A 277 11.40 13.19 28.74
C ILE A 277 12.87 13.03 28.36
N PHE A 278 13.28 13.78 27.34
CA PHE A 278 14.66 13.82 26.84
C PHE A 278 15.25 15.21 26.91
N GLN A 279 16.56 15.32 27.06
CA GLN A 279 17.33 16.57 26.89
C GLN A 279 18.24 16.42 25.69
N LYS A 280 18.16 17.29 24.71
CA LYS A 280 18.97 17.22 23.48
C LYS A 280 20.46 17.32 23.80
N HIS A 281 21.22 16.34 23.31
CA HIS A 281 22.65 16.21 23.53
C HIS A 281 23.28 15.51 22.32
N THR A 282 23.54 16.30 21.27
CA THR A 282 23.96 15.73 19.96
C THR A 282 25.39 15.17 20.01
N HIS A 283 26.27 15.67 20.88
CA HIS A 283 27.68 15.28 20.96
C HIS A 283 27.99 14.43 22.19
N LYS A 284 27.07 13.56 22.62
CA LYS A 284 27.35 12.71 23.79
C LYS A 284 28.34 11.58 23.49
N ALA A 285 29.27 11.34 24.45
CA ALA A 285 30.36 10.39 24.29
C ALA A 285 29.95 8.91 24.51
N SER A 286 28.90 8.63 25.30
CA SER A 286 28.49 7.28 25.64
C SER A 286 27.05 7.21 26.14
N LEU A 287 26.43 6.04 26.03
CA LEU A 287 25.08 5.79 26.54
C LEU A 287 25.11 5.40 28.02
N SER A 288 24.19 5.98 28.79
CA SER A 288 23.92 5.58 30.17
C SER A 288 23.33 4.17 30.26
N LEU A 289 23.27 3.56 31.44
CA LEU A 289 22.66 2.25 31.65
C LEU A 289 21.16 2.26 31.32
N ARG A 290 20.45 3.35 31.67
CA ARG A 290 19.02 3.52 31.35
C ARG A 290 18.76 3.53 29.85
N GLU A 291 19.58 4.25 29.09
CA GLU A 291 19.49 4.33 27.62
C GLU A 291 19.83 2.98 26.98
N LYS A 292 20.82 2.28 27.46
CA LYS A 292 21.12 0.90 27.04
C LYS A 292 19.92 -0.03 27.27
N TYR A 293 19.21 0.13 28.39
CA TYR A 293 17.99 -0.63 28.66
C TYR A 293 16.81 -0.17 27.79
N PHE A 294 16.67 1.13 27.49
CA PHE A 294 15.67 1.66 26.57
C PHE A 294 15.80 1.10 25.15
N LEU A 295 17.03 0.77 24.72
CA LEU A 295 17.26 0.11 23.44
C LEU A 295 16.84 -1.37 23.42
N GLN A 296 16.73 -2.03 24.57
CA GLN A 296 16.49 -3.46 24.67
C GLN A 296 15.01 -3.75 24.87
N VAL A 297 14.44 -4.54 23.94
CA VAL A 297 13.11 -5.11 24.06
C VAL A 297 13.26 -6.61 24.19
N THR A 298 12.64 -7.17 25.23
CA THR A 298 12.68 -8.59 25.54
C THR A 298 11.31 -9.22 25.34
N LYS A 299 11.29 -10.50 24.98
CA LYS A 299 10.08 -11.29 25.03
C LYS A 299 9.90 -11.76 26.49
N GLU A 300 8.80 -11.37 27.10
CA GLU A 300 8.44 -11.83 28.44
C GLU A 300 7.33 -12.89 28.34
N ASN A 301 7.46 -13.98 29.10
CA ASN A 301 6.41 -14.96 29.25
C ASN A 301 5.33 -14.39 30.18
N VAL A 302 4.14 -14.22 29.66
CA VAL A 302 3.03 -13.60 30.37
C VAL A 302 2.23 -14.65 31.15
N ASN A 303 2.30 -15.94 30.75
CA ASN A 303 1.66 -17.08 31.41
C ASN A 303 2.66 -18.00 32.09
N ALA A 304 2.25 -18.59 33.19
CA ALA A 304 3.05 -19.60 33.91
C ALA A 304 3.41 -20.83 33.04
N ASP A 305 2.65 -21.11 31.98
CA ASP A 305 2.85 -22.23 31.07
C ASP A 305 3.76 -21.88 29.86
N GLY A 306 4.30 -20.66 29.79
CA GLY A 306 5.23 -20.24 28.74
C GLY A 306 4.62 -20.08 27.34
N ALA A 307 3.31 -20.25 27.19
CA ALA A 307 2.64 -20.34 25.92
C ALA A 307 2.41 -18.98 25.22
N MET A 308 2.50 -17.87 25.95
CA MET A 308 2.27 -16.52 25.40
C MET A 308 3.33 -15.52 25.84
N THR A 309 3.83 -14.77 24.87
CA THR A 309 4.90 -13.79 25.09
C THR A 309 4.45 -12.40 24.64
N GLU A 310 4.69 -11.38 25.47
CA GLU A 310 4.62 -9.99 25.05
C GLU A 310 6.03 -9.41 24.85
N PHE A 311 6.10 -8.33 24.07
CA PHE A 311 7.33 -7.54 23.99
C PHE A 311 7.28 -6.44 25.04
N ALA A 312 8.29 -6.37 25.90
CA ALA A 312 8.42 -5.34 26.91
C ALA A 312 9.81 -4.69 26.85
N ASN A 313 9.86 -3.37 26.99
CA ASN A 313 11.12 -2.65 27.06
C ASN A 313 11.77 -2.89 28.43
N LYS A 314 13.03 -3.27 28.41
CA LYS A 314 13.81 -3.60 29.60
C LYS A 314 13.93 -2.43 30.61
N LEU A 315 13.80 -1.19 30.14
CA LEU A 315 13.82 -0.01 31.01
C LEU A 315 12.72 -0.08 32.07
N PHE A 316 11.52 -0.54 31.69
CA PHE A 316 10.36 -0.63 32.62
C PHE A 316 10.41 -1.83 33.58
N SER A 317 11.46 -2.63 33.55
CA SER A 317 11.80 -3.59 34.62
C SER A 317 12.60 -2.95 35.77
N MET A 318 13.09 -1.70 35.58
CA MET A 318 13.80 -0.98 36.63
C MET A 318 12.84 -0.45 37.70
N PRO A 319 13.27 -0.43 38.99
CA PRO A 319 12.49 0.20 40.04
C PRO A 319 12.11 1.66 39.70
N LYS A 320 10.89 2.07 40.04
CA LYS A 320 10.41 3.45 39.88
C LYS A 320 10.28 3.96 38.43
N THR A 321 10.04 3.06 37.49
CA THR A 321 9.77 3.43 36.08
C THR A 321 8.34 3.15 35.65
N VAL A 322 7.53 2.50 36.52
CA VAL A 322 6.12 2.18 36.25
C VAL A 322 5.25 2.78 37.34
N LEU A 323 4.28 3.58 36.95
CA LEU A 323 3.28 4.18 37.84
C LEU A 323 2.12 3.19 38.03
N THR A 324 2.20 2.32 39.02
CA THR A 324 1.19 1.29 39.26
C THR A 324 1.10 0.91 40.74
N THR A 325 -0.11 0.53 41.16
CA THR A 325 -0.35 -0.16 42.44
C THR A 325 -0.80 -1.60 42.21
N ASP A 326 -1.23 -1.95 41.00
CA ASP A 326 -1.69 -3.28 40.65
C ASP A 326 -1.38 -3.55 39.16
N SER A 327 -0.91 -4.76 38.85
CA SER A 327 -0.62 -5.18 37.48
C SER A 327 -1.32 -6.49 37.17
N ARG A 328 -2.12 -6.50 36.10
CA ARG A 328 -2.95 -7.66 35.72
C ARG A 328 -2.60 -8.09 34.30
N ILE A 329 -2.63 -9.40 34.07
CA ILE A 329 -2.52 -9.99 32.74
C ILE A 329 -3.93 -10.17 32.20
N VAL A 330 -4.22 -9.53 31.05
CA VAL A 330 -5.53 -9.58 30.39
C VAL A 330 -5.37 -9.89 28.90
N LYS A 331 -6.38 -10.50 28.29
CA LYS A 331 -6.45 -10.69 26.85
C LYS A 331 -6.85 -9.36 26.18
N ASN A 332 -6.08 -8.88 25.23
CA ASN A 332 -6.45 -7.69 24.46
C ASN A 332 -7.49 -8.06 23.38
N GLN A 333 -8.00 -7.05 22.67
CA GLN A 333 -9.00 -7.23 21.60
C GLN A 333 -8.54 -8.12 20.42
N TYR A 334 -7.25 -8.43 20.33
CA TYR A 334 -6.65 -9.31 19.32
C TYR A 334 -6.34 -10.71 19.86
N GLY A 335 -6.91 -11.08 21.03
CA GLY A 335 -6.70 -12.36 21.65
C GLY A 335 -5.30 -12.57 22.29
N LYS A 336 -4.42 -11.56 22.26
CA LYS A 336 -3.07 -11.65 22.84
C LYS A 336 -3.11 -11.25 24.32
N TYR A 337 -2.42 -12.02 25.16
CA TYR A 337 -2.23 -11.63 26.55
C TYR A 337 -1.25 -10.46 26.65
N VAL A 338 -1.64 -9.45 27.42
CA VAL A 338 -0.84 -8.24 27.70
C VAL A 338 -0.93 -7.90 29.17
N ARG A 339 0.17 -7.33 29.70
CA ARG A 339 0.19 -6.82 31.07
C ARG A 339 -0.40 -5.41 31.09
N LYS A 340 -1.45 -5.20 31.88
CA LYS A 340 -2.04 -3.90 32.16
C LYS A 340 -1.66 -3.42 33.56
N HIS A 341 -1.40 -2.14 33.66
CA HIS A 341 -1.06 -1.49 34.91
C HIS A 341 -2.21 -0.61 35.38
N HIS A 342 -2.61 -0.74 36.61
CA HIS A 342 -3.70 0.00 37.22
C HIS A 342 -3.23 0.77 38.46
N TRP A 343 -3.89 1.89 38.71
CA TRP A 343 -3.75 2.64 39.96
C TRP A 343 -5.03 2.57 40.76
N LEU A 344 -4.98 1.95 41.96
CA LEU A 344 -6.12 1.75 42.83
C LEU A 344 -6.28 2.84 43.91
N GLY A 345 -5.33 3.78 43.97
CA GLY A 345 -5.35 4.91 44.91
C GLY A 345 -6.10 6.12 44.36
N SER A 346 -6.15 7.22 45.15
CA SER A 346 -6.69 8.49 44.68
C SER A 346 -5.80 9.15 43.64
N ASP A 347 -6.41 9.98 42.78
CA ASP A 347 -5.68 10.77 41.77
C ASP A 347 -4.63 11.69 42.42
N THR A 348 -4.93 12.21 43.62
CA THR A 348 -3.96 13.05 44.37
C THR A 348 -2.74 12.24 44.78
N ALA A 349 -2.89 11.02 45.24
CA ALA A 349 -1.75 10.14 45.56
C ALA A 349 -0.95 9.75 44.31
N MET A 350 -1.63 9.48 43.22
CA MET A 350 -1.00 9.22 41.91
C MET A 350 -0.16 10.40 41.44
N ALA A 351 -0.71 11.59 41.52
CA ALA A 351 -0.02 12.84 41.16
C ALA A 351 1.22 13.10 42.03
N GLN A 352 1.11 12.89 43.36
CA GLN A 352 2.25 13.04 44.28
C GLN A 352 3.36 12.03 43.97
N TYR A 353 2.99 10.77 43.69
CA TYR A 353 3.97 9.74 43.38
C TYR A 353 4.66 10.01 42.04
N LEU A 354 3.89 10.37 40.99
CA LEU A 354 4.46 10.78 39.68
C LEU A 354 5.40 11.97 39.81
N SER A 355 4.99 13.01 40.55
CA SER A 355 5.81 14.20 40.81
C SER A 355 7.14 13.85 41.49
N ALA A 356 7.09 12.94 42.47
CA ALA A 356 8.30 12.48 43.16
C ALA A 356 9.25 11.68 42.23
N LEU A 357 8.68 10.83 41.35
CA LEU A 357 9.46 10.07 40.38
C LEU A 357 10.17 11.00 39.38
N VAL A 358 9.41 11.89 38.77
CA VAL A 358 9.95 12.81 37.75
C VAL A 358 10.96 13.77 38.38
N LYS A 359 10.69 14.26 39.61
CA LYS A 359 11.66 15.05 40.37
C LYS A 359 12.97 14.33 40.59
N TYR A 360 12.89 13.06 41.07
CA TYR A 360 14.09 12.22 41.31
C TYR A 360 14.91 12.05 40.03
N ASP A 361 14.27 11.87 38.87
CA ASP A 361 14.90 11.72 37.58
C ASP A 361 15.60 13.03 37.13
N PHE A 362 14.89 14.17 37.24
CA PHE A 362 15.47 15.47 36.92
C PHE A 362 16.67 15.81 37.81
N ASP A 363 16.61 15.52 39.13
CA ASP A 363 17.71 15.75 40.05
C ASP A 363 19.02 15.02 39.64
N ARG A 364 18.87 13.90 38.90
CA ARG A 364 20.02 13.02 38.54
C ARG A 364 20.51 13.18 37.11
N TYR A 365 19.58 13.47 36.19
CA TYR A 365 19.87 13.32 34.75
C TYR A 365 19.74 14.61 33.97
N PHE A 366 19.20 15.69 34.55
CA PHE A 366 19.18 17.00 33.90
C PHE A 366 20.54 17.67 33.97
N HIS A 367 21.05 18.08 32.82
CA HIS A 367 22.36 18.73 32.69
C HIS A 367 22.21 20.18 32.26
N LYS A 368 22.33 21.13 33.24
CA LYS A 368 22.22 22.58 32.96
C LYS A 368 23.26 23.10 31.97
N SER A 369 24.44 22.47 31.93
CA SER A 369 25.55 22.86 31.06
C SER A 369 25.30 22.62 29.58
N LEU A 370 24.28 21.78 29.24
CA LEU A 370 23.88 21.55 27.87
C LEU A 370 22.93 22.64 27.36
N PHE A 371 22.25 23.36 28.25
CA PHE A 371 21.36 24.46 27.87
C PHE A 371 22.15 25.70 27.52
N ILE A 372 22.56 25.82 26.26
CA ILE A 372 23.32 26.95 25.74
C ILE A 372 22.32 28.04 25.38
N GLY A 373 22.30 29.13 26.20
CA GLY A 373 21.58 30.35 25.81
C GLY A 373 22.26 30.93 24.56
N GLN A 374 21.55 31.02 23.46
CA GLN A 374 22.06 31.69 22.27
C GLN A 374 22.22 33.19 22.56
N ASP A 375 23.47 33.68 22.61
CA ASP A 375 23.74 35.04 22.28
C ASP A 375 23.53 35.25 20.78
N ASP A 376 22.92 36.37 20.44
CA ASP A 376 22.43 36.72 19.10
C ASP A 376 23.51 36.65 17.99
N ALA A 377 23.67 35.48 17.38
CA ALA A 377 24.26 35.36 16.07
C ALA A 377 23.75 34.07 15.40
N PRO A 378 23.31 34.11 14.14
CA PRO A 378 22.95 32.91 13.42
C PRO A 378 24.20 32.12 13.10
N VAL A 379 24.52 31.13 13.94
CA VAL A 379 25.54 30.14 13.60
C VAL A 379 24.88 29.14 12.66
N GLN A 380 25.21 29.25 11.38
CA GLN A 380 25.03 28.15 10.44
C GLN A 380 25.87 26.96 10.91
N ILE A 381 25.31 26.09 11.73
CA ILE A 381 25.91 24.78 12.01
C ILE A 381 25.50 23.85 10.90
N SER A 382 26.44 23.59 9.99
CA SER A 382 26.34 22.50 9.02
C SER A 382 26.09 21.20 9.77
N LEU A 383 24.97 20.52 9.49
CA LEU A 383 24.48 19.27 10.14
C LEU A 383 25.25 18.03 9.71
N PHE A 384 26.40 18.17 9.08
CA PHE A 384 27.28 17.06 8.68
C PHE A 384 28.68 17.27 9.29
N GLY A 385 28.87 16.71 10.46
CA GLY A 385 30.19 16.46 11.04
C GLY A 385 30.94 15.35 10.31
N GLY A 386 31.25 15.59 9.10
CA GLY A 386 32.30 15.08 8.28
C GLY A 386 32.63 16.23 7.36
N ALA A 387 33.85 16.75 7.48
CA ALA A 387 34.32 17.77 6.60
C ALA A 387 34.34 17.25 5.14
N VAL A 388 33.20 17.31 4.51
CA VAL A 388 33.19 17.59 3.09
C VAL A 388 33.39 19.10 3.02
N ALA A 389 34.62 19.51 2.75
CA ALA A 389 34.91 20.88 2.38
C ALA A 389 33.79 21.35 1.46
N ALA A 390 33.15 22.47 1.84
CA ALA A 390 32.25 23.14 0.94
C ALA A 390 33.04 23.38 -0.33
N VAL A 391 32.77 22.60 -1.36
CA VAL A 391 33.26 22.88 -2.70
C VAL A 391 32.73 24.26 -2.99
N PRO A 392 33.60 25.24 -3.26
CA PRO A 392 33.15 26.59 -3.55
C PRO A 392 32.13 26.49 -4.69
N ASP A 393 31.04 27.23 -4.59
CA ASP A 393 29.93 27.32 -5.56
C ASP A 393 30.43 27.95 -6.89
N LYS A 394 31.53 27.40 -7.44
CA LYS A 394 32.17 27.82 -8.68
C LYS A 394 31.42 27.29 -9.86
N GLY A 395 30.47 28.08 -10.34
CA GLY A 395 29.91 27.88 -11.65
C GLY A 395 28.52 27.23 -11.72
N ARG A 396 27.84 27.00 -10.60
CA ARG A 396 26.44 26.57 -10.60
C ARG A 396 25.54 27.67 -11.17
N ARG A 397 24.77 27.37 -12.22
CA ARG A 397 23.90 28.31 -12.89
C ARG A 397 22.61 27.62 -13.37
N ALA A 398 21.55 28.41 -13.58
CA ALA A 398 20.29 27.89 -14.08
C ALA A 398 20.48 27.24 -15.46
N TYR A 399 19.95 26.03 -15.66
CA TYR A 399 19.94 25.35 -16.94
C TYR A 399 18.71 25.79 -17.73
N THR A 400 18.93 26.33 -18.92
CA THR A 400 17.89 26.81 -19.84
C THR A 400 17.84 26.02 -21.16
N GLY A 401 18.54 24.88 -21.25
CA GLY A 401 18.51 23.99 -22.41
C GLY A 401 17.26 23.09 -22.41
N ASP A 402 17.13 22.32 -23.49
CA ASP A 402 16.01 21.41 -23.69
C ASP A 402 15.98 20.32 -22.61
N MET A 403 14.76 20.01 -22.10
CA MET A 403 14.51 19.00 -21.09
C MET A 403 13.50 17.96 -21.60
N PRO A 404 13.91 17.02 -22.47
CA PRO A 404 13.05 15.92 -22.89
C PRO A 404 12.65 15.03 -21.70
N GLY A 405 11.50 14.34 -21.81
CA GLY A 405 10.91 13.57 -20.71
C GLY A 405 11.80 12.49 -20.09
N TRP A 406 12.76 11.96 -20.86
CA TRP A 406 13.72 10.96 -20.39
C TRP A 406 14.93 11.56 -19.63
N MET A 407 15.12 12.89 -19.63
CA MET A 407 16.27 13.54 -18.96
C MET A 407 16.12 13.46 -17.43
N LYS A 408 17.21 13.11 -16.74
CA LYS A 408 17.21 12.86 -15.28
C LYS A 408 18.21 13.75 -14.55
N GLU A 409 18.08 13.85 -13.22
CA GLU A 409 19.11 14.45 -12.36
C GLU A 409 20.42 13.67 -12.52
N GLY A 410 21.53 14.36 -12.63
CA GLY A 410 22.85 13.76 -12.84
C GLY A 410 23.19 13.45 -14.30
N ALA A 411 22.28 13.71 -15.26
CA ALA A 411 22.58 13.59 -16.68
C ALA A 411 23.70 14.58 -17.09
N ILE A 412 24.65 14.11 -17.88
CA ILE A 412 25.70 14.95 -18.45
C ILE A 412 25.08 15.78 -19.58
N VAL A 413 25.39 17.07 -19.59
CA VAL A 413 24.99 17.99 -20.64
C VAL A 413 26.15 18.90 -21.05
N LEU A 414 26.14 19.37 -22.30
CA LEU A 414 26.99 20.43 -22.77
C LEU A 414 26.20 21.73 -22.79
N PHE A 415 26.54 22.65 -21.90
CA PHE A 415 25.85 23.94 -21.77
C PHE A 415 26.85 25.09 -21.83
N GLU A 416 26.60 26.04 -22.72
CA GLU A 416 27.50 27.21 -23.00
C GLU A 416 28.98 26.82 -23.15
N GLY A 417 29.24 25.70 -23.85
CA GLY A 417 30.59 25.21 -24.13
C GLY A 417 31.29 24.49 -22.99
N GLN A 418 30.62 24.27 -21.89
CA GLN A 418 31.14 23.48 -20.73
C GLN A 418 30.36 22.21 -20.55
N VAL A 419 31.03 21.14 -20.15
CA VAL A 419 30.41 19.88 -19.76
C VAL A 419 30.09 19.91 -18.27
N GLY A 420 28.90 19.53 -17.92
CA GLY A 420 28.46 19.47 -16.51
C GLY A 420 27.29 18.51 -16.33
N THR A 421 26.80 18.43 -15.12
CA THR A 421 25.66 17.59 -14.76
C THR A 421 24.45 18.43 -14.36
N LEU A 422 23.27 17.92 -14.63
CA LEU A 422 22.02 18.52 -14.20
C LEU A 422 21.76 18.23 -12.71
N ARG A 423 21.32 19.28 -11.99
CA ARG A 423 20.84 19.18 -10.61
C ARG A 423 19.49 19.85 -10.49
N PHE A 424 18.49 19.14 -9.97
CA PHE A 424 17.14 19.66 -9.83
C PHE A 424 17.01 20.46 -8.55
N ARG A 425 16.61 21.74 -8.66
CA ARG A 425 16.22 22.52 -7.49
C ARG A 425 14.85 22.07 -7.02
N ARG A 426 14.81 21.72 -5.76
CA ARG A 426 13.56 21.35 -5.09
C ARG A 426 12.84 22.64 -4.70
N SER A 427 11.78 23.00 -5.40
CA SER A 427 10.87 24.07 -4.99
C SER A 427 9.87 23.53 -3.97
N SER A 428 9.49 24.38 -3.00
CA SER A 428 8.42 24.10 -2.03
C SER A 428 7.02 24.23 -2.65
N HIS A 429 6.90 24.73 -3.88
CA HIS A 429 5.64 24.89 -4.62
C HIS A 429 5.58 23.89 -5.77
N TYR A 430 4.41 23.30 -5.96
CA TYR A 430 4.13 22.12 -6.79
C TYR A 430 4.28 22.29 -8.31
N GLU A 431 4.66 23.48 -8.83
CA GLU A 431 4.47 23.77 -10.25
C GLU A 431 5.72 24.00 -11.11
N GLU A 432 6.93 24.17 -10.57
CA GLU A 432 8.14 24.31 -11.41
C GLU A 432 9.40 23.72 -10.77
N THR A 433 9.95 22.70 -11.41
CA THR A 433 11.27 22.16 -11.05
C THR A 433 12.35 22.99 -11.74
N ALA A 434 12.95 23.95 -11.06
CA ALA A 434 14.10 24.64 -11.60
C ALA A 434 15.30 23.70 -11.67
N VAL A 435 16.01 23.68 -12.79
CA VAL A 435 17.17 22.83 -13.04
C VAL A 435 18.43 23.68 -13.06
N ASP A 436 19.47 23.22 -12.36
CA ASP A 436 20.77 23.85 -12.36
C ASP A 436 21.76 23.00 -13.15
N PHE A 437 22.64 23.70 -13.85
CA PHE A 437 23.85 23.14 -14.43
C PHE A 437 25.00 23.23 -13.41
N VAL A 438 25.70 22.11 -13.21
CA VAL A 438 26.89 22.05 -12.35
C VAL A 438 28.06 21.60 -13.21
N PRO A 439 29.05 22.47 -13.50
CA PRO A 439 30.17 22.13 -14.35
C PRO A 439 31.03 21.02 -13.73
N LEU A 440 31.51 20.09 -14.55
CA LEU A 440 32.49 19.10 -14.17
C LEU A 440 33.89 19.67 -14.30
N ASP A 441 34.86 19.16 -13.53
CA ASP A 441 36.27 19.62 -13.55
C ASP A 441 36.86 19.43 -14.96
N GLU A 442 37.34 20.48 -15.57
CA GLU A 442 37.92 20.48 -16.91
C GLU A 442 39.10 19.49 -17.10
N GLY A 443 39.76 19.08 -16.04
CA GLY A 443 40.85 18.08 -16.08
C GLY A 443 40.38 16.63 -16.06
N LYS A 444 39.08 16.38 -15.83
CA LYS A 444 38.51 15.03 -15.67
C LYS A 444 37.60 14.63 -16.83
N VAL A 445 37.09 15.58 -17.61
CA VAL A 445 36.16 15.31 -18.69
C VAL A 445 36.67 15.91 -20.01
N ASN A 446 36.78 15.04 -21.01
CA ASN A 446 37.14 15.48 -22.37
C ASN A 446 35.89 16.06 -23.07
N VAL A 447 35.88 17.38 -23.31
CA VAL A 447 34.76 18.10 -23.94
C VAL A 447 34.44 17.58 -25.32
N GLU A 448 35.46 17.19 -26.11
CA GLU A 448 35.24 16.61 -27.44
C GLU A 448 34.56 15.25 -27.39
N ARG A 449 34.95 14.42 -26.42
CA ARG A 449 34.29 13.10 -26.18
C ARG A 449 32.83 13.30 -25.78
N ALA A 450 32.56 14.27 -24.91
CA ALA A 450 31.19 14.60 -24.55
C ALA A 450 30.36 15.09 -25.73
N ALA A 451 30.95 15.94 -26.60
CA ALA A 451 30.29 16.44 -27.78
C ALA A 451 29.93 15.34 -28.80
N ASP A 452 30.74 14.27 -28.86
CA ASP A 452 30.46 13.11 -29.71
C ASP A 452 29.49 12.11 -29.04
N TYR A 453 29.50 12.00 -27.72
CA TYR A 453 28.63 11.08 -26.96
C TYR A 453 27.19 11.58 -26.80
N LEU A 454 26.97 12.86 -26.52
CA LEU A 454 25.64 13.39 -26.21
C LEU A 454 24.65 13.23 -27.39
N PRO A 455 24.98 13.52 -28.65
CA PRO A 455 24.07 13.27 -29.78
C PRO A 455 23.73 11.79 -29.96
N LEU A 456 24.68 10.88 -29.64
CA LEU A 456 24.48 9.45 -29.71
C LEU A 456 23.48 9.00 -28.62
N ARG A 457 23.64 9.49 -27.40
CA ARG A 457 22.68 9.24 -26.30
C ARG A 457 21.28 9.76 -26.64
N GLU A 458 21.17 10.97 -27.16
CA GLU A 458 19.90 11.56 -27.60
C GLU A 458 19.23 10.71 -28.68
N ALA A 459 19.99 10.28 -29.69
CA ALA A 459 19.48 9.41 -30.75
C ALA A 459 18.98 8.05 -30.21
N TYR A 460 19.66 7.49 -29.21
CA TYR A 460 19.23 6.25 -28.54
C TYR A 460 17.89 6.44 -27.82
N PHE A 461 17.76 7.48 -27.00
CA PHE A 461 16.51 7.71 -26.26
C PHE A 461 15.35 8.11 -27.18
N GLU A 462 15.61 8.90 -28.22
CA GLU A 462 14.61 9.23 -29.23
C GLU A 462 14.10 7.99 -29.97
N LEU A 463 15.00 7.08 -30.39
CA LEU A 463 14.65 5.80 -31.01
C LEU A 463 13.83 4.92 -30.07
N SER A 464 14.34 4.68 -28.87
CA SER A 464 13.70 3.80 -27.90
C SER A 464 12.30 4.30 -27.48
N THR A 465 12.13 5.60 -27.30
CA THR A 465 10.84 6.21 -26.92
C THR A 465 9.84 6.14 -28.08
N LYS A 466 10.23 6.58 -29.29
CA LYS A 466 9.31 6.60 -30.44
C LYS A 466 8.88 5.20 -30.88
N GLU A 467 9.79 4.22 -30.86
CA GLU A 467 9.43 2.84 -31.22
C GLU A 467 8.43 2.24 -30.23
N ARG A 468 8.60 2.52 -28.93
CA ARG A 468 7.67 2.07 -27.90
C ARG A 468 6.29 2.75 -27.99
N GLU A 469 6.26 4.07 -28.14
CA GLU A 469 5.01 4.83 -28.18
C GLU A 469 4.20 4.59 -29.46
N GLN A 470 4.87 4.36 -30.59
CA GLN A 470 4.21 4.24 -31.90
C GLN A 470 4.04 2.77 -32.34
N GLU A 471 4.66 1.83 -31.66
CA GLU A 471 4.74 0.39 -32.03
C GLU A 471 5.11 0.23 -33.52
N LYS A 472 6.00 1.10 -34.00
CA LYS A 472 6.41 1.17 -35.41
C LYS A 472 7.91 1.35 -35.54
N GLU A 473 8.50 0.59 -36.46
CA GLU A 473 9.92 0.67 -36.80
C GLU A 473 10.32 2.08 -37.22
N GLN A 474 11.40 2.62 -36.62
CA GLN A 474 11.99 3.92 -36.88
C GLN A 474 13.36 3.75 -37.56
N ALA A 475 13.36 3.20 -38.77
CA ALA A 475 14.60 2.86 -39.51
C ALA A 475 15.58 4.04 -39.64
N ALA A 476 15.09 5.26 -39.93
CA ALA A 476 15.92 6.44 -40.04
C ALA A 476 16.63 6.85 -38.74
N LEU A 477 15.93 6.71 -37.59
CA LEU A 477 16.53 6.97 -36.25
C LEU A 477 17.56 5.90 -35.90
N ARG A 478 17.28 4.65 -36.25
CA ARG A 478 18.24 3.55 -36.02
C ARG A 478 19.52 3.72 -36.90
N GLU A 479 19.37 4.15 -38.13
CA GLU A 479 20.53 4.47 -39.03
C GLU A 479 21.32 5.64 -38.44
N ARG A 480 20.67 6.71 -37.99
CA ARG A 480 21.30 7.83 -37.29
C ARG A 480 22.08 7.38 -36.06
N LEU A 481 21.48 6.52 -35.20
CA LEU A 481 22.15 5.98 -34.03
C LEU A 481 23.39 5.17 -34.41
N ASN A 482 23.28 4.29 -35.41
CA ASN A 482 24.42 3.54 -35.92
C ASN A 482 25.54 4.44 -36.44
N THR A 483 25.21 5.46 -37.20
CA THR A 483 26.20 6.41 -37.75
C THR A 483 26.96 7.13 -36.63
N LEU A 484 26.25 7.60 -35.60
CA LEU A 484 26.87 8.29 -34.47
C LEU A 484 27.72 7.32 -33.63
N TYR A 485 27.25 6.08 -33.42
CA TYR A 485 28.01 5.07 -32.73
C TYR A 485 29.29 4.68 -33.46
N ASP A 486 29.24 4.42 -34.78
CA ASP A 486 30.39 4.03 -35.55
C ASP A 486 31.44 5.19 -35.64
N ALA A 487 30.96 6.44 -35.68
CA ALA A 487 31.82 7.61 -35.57
C ALA A 487 32.52 7.71 -34.21
N PHE A 488 31.76 7.49 -33.13
CA PHE A 488 32.31 7.49 -31.76
C PHE A 488 33.37 6.41 -31.58
N VAL A 489 33.05 5.16 -31.97
CA VAL A 489 33.97 4.02 -31.83
C VAL A 489 35.22 4.21 -32.67
N THR A 490 35.12 4.77 -33.90
CA THR A 490 36.28 5.05 -34.76
C THR A 490 37.22 6.05 -34.11
N LYS A 491 36.71 7.03 -33.36
CA LYS A 491 37.53 8.11 -32.77
C LYS A 491 38.03 7.75 -31.35
N TRP A 492 37.19 7.11 -30.55
CA TRP A 492 37.41 6.94 -29.12
C TRP A 492 37.53 5.46 -28.66
N GLY A 493 37.29 4.49 -29.55
CA GLY A 493 37.23 3.06 -29.20
C GLY A 493 35.88 2.63 -28.65
N TYR A 494 35.78 1.36 -28.26
CA TYR A 494 34.55 0.76 -27.74
C TYR A 494 34.17 1.27 -26.34
N PHE A 495 32.87 1.22 -25.99
CA PHE A 495 32.38 1.64 -24.69
C PHE A 495 32.94 0.80 -23.53
N HIS A 496 33.31 -0.46 -23.81
CA HIS A 496 33.91 -1.37 -22.82
C HIS A 496 35.37 -1.04 -22.49
N GLU A 497 36.02 -0.17 -23.23
CA GLU A 497 37.35 0.35 -22.87
C GLU A 497 37.28 1.24 -21.62
N ASN A 498 38.24 1.08 -20.69
CA ASN A 498 38.17 1.70 -19.36
C ASN A 498 37.88 3.21 -19.40
N ASP A 499 38.55 3.96 -20.25
CA ASP A 499 38.38 5.42 -20.35
C ASP A 499 36.97 5.84 -20.82
N ASN A 500 36.35 5.08 -21.74
CA ASN A 500 35.00 5.30 -22.23
C ASN A 500 33.97 4.87 -21.18
N ARG A 501 34.19 3.71 -20.60
CA ARG A 501 33.34 3.21 -19.50
C ARG A 501 33.27 4.20 -18.37
N ASP A 502 34.41 4.65 -17.84
CA ASP A 502 34.49 5.57 -16.72
C ASP A 502 33.82 6.93 -17.04
N PHE A 503 33.88 7.38 -18.28
CA PHE A 503 33.19 8.58 -18.72
C PHE A 503 31.66 8.36 -18.84
N ILE A 504 31.22 7.30 -19.50
CA ILE A 504 29.79 6.98 -19.68
C ILE A 504 29.10 6.76 -18.35
N MET A 505 29.75 6.10 -17.37
CA MET A 505 29.19 5.85 -16.05
C MET A 505 29.07 7.10 -15.15
N GLN A 506 29.66 8.24 -15.53
CA GLN A 506 29.39 9.51 -14.86
C GLN A 506 28.03 10.10 -15.26
N ASP A 507 27.46 9.68 -16.39
CA ASP A 507 26.10 10.04 -16.80
C ASP A 507 25.06 9.14 -16.12
N SER A 508 24.08 9.74 -15.47
CA SER A 508 22.98 8.97 -14.87
C SER A 508 22.19 8.13 -15.88
N LEU A 509 22.26 8.50 -17.15
CA LEU A 509 21.67 7.79 -18.29
C LEU A 509 22.66 6.82 -18.97
N GLY A 510 23.92 6.81 -18.52
CA GLY A 510 25.02 6.14 -19.20
C GLY A 510 24.88 4.62 -19.27
N MET A 511 24.32 3.97 -18.23
CA MET A 511 24.19 2.51 -18.21
C MET A 511 23.30 1.98 -19.36
N GLU A 512 22.23 2.67 -19.69
CA GLU A 512 21.35 2.27 -20.79
C GLU A 512 22.06 2.40 -22.14
N VAL A 513 22.82 3.48 -22.35
CA VAL A 513 23.62 3.68 -23.55
C VAL A 513 24.81 2.71 -23.62
N TYR A 514 25.45 2.44 -22.49
CA TYR A 514 26.57 1.46 -22.43
C TYR A 514 26.16 0.08 -22.95
N THR A 515 24.94 -0.35 -22.65
CA THR A 515 24.42 -1.66 -23.06
C THR A 515 23.94 -1.76 -24.50
N ILE A 516 24.11 -0.72 -25.35
CA ILE A 516 24.02 -0.89 -26.82
C ILE A 516 25.20 -1.68 -27.40
N GLU A 517 26.28 -1.88 -26.60
CA GLU A 517 27.33 -2.86 -26.83
C GLU A 517 27.11 -4.09 -25.93
N MET A 518 27.42 -5.26 -26.45
CA MET A 518 27.47 -6.52 -25.69
C MET A 518 28.86 -7.12 -25.82
N GLN A 519 29.50 -7.40 -24.71
CA GLN A 519 30.76 -8.15 -24.67
C GLN A 519 30.50 -9.65 -24.42
N VAL A 520 31.02 -10.49 -25.33
CA VAL A 520 30.99 -11.95 -25.19
C VAL A 520 32.41 -12.47 -25.33
N GLY A 521 33.05 -12.83 -24.23
CA GLY A 521 34.48 -13.09 -24.19
C GLY A 521 35.27 -11.85 -24.56
N ASP A 522 36.15 -11.97 -25.56
CA ASP A 522 36.96 -10.85 -26.08
C ASP A 522 36.29 -10.08 -27.22
N ASN A 523 35.12 -10.49 -27.67
CA ASN A 523 34.42 -9.88 -28.79
C ASN A 523 33.35 -8.92 -28.33
N ILE A 524 33.23 -7.76 -29.02
CA ILE A 524 32.21 -6.75 -28.79
C ILE A 524 31.21 -6.76 -29.96
N PHE A 525 29.94 -6.78 -29.65
CA PHE A 525 28.81 -6.82 -30.58
C PHE A 525 27.86 -5.67 -30.34
N LYS A 526 27.24 -5.14 -31.38
CA LYS A 526 26.10 -4.24 -31.26
C LYS A 526 24.88 -5.01 -30.74
N SER A 527 24.19 -4.46 -29.75
CA SER A 527 22.93 -4.97 -29.22
C SER A 527 21.82 -4.91 -30.29
N ASP A 528 20.75 -5.69 -30.08
CA ASP A 528 19.69 -5.84 -31.10
C ASP A 528 18.99 -4.52 -31.44
N ILE A 529 18.85 -3.58 -30.51
CA ILE A 529 18.28 -2.25 -30.77
C ILE A 529 18.99 -1.50 -31.92
N MET A 530 20.25 -1.80 -32.14
CA MET A 530 21.04 -1.22 -33.24
C MET A 530 20.69 -1.85 -34.60
N ARG A 531 19.98 -2.99 -34.62
CA ARG A 531 19.73 -3.78 -35.85
C ARG A 531 18.24 -3.88 -36.16
N GLU A 532 17.40 -4.06 -35.12
CA GLU A 532 15.98 -4.33 -35.27
C GLU A 532 15.18 -3.68 -34.14
N PRO A 533 13.85 -3.53 -34.28
CA PRO A 533 13.00 -3.10 -33.19
C PRO A 533 13.03 -4.10 -32.03
N VAL A 534 13.18 -3.58 -30.80
CA VAL A 534 13.21 -4.39 -29.57
C VAL A 534 12.02 -4.14 -28.67
N ALA A 535 11.16 -3.18 -29.00
CA ALA A 535 9.97 -2.81 -28.24
C ALA A 535 8.66 -3.40 -28.79
N PHE A 536 8.66 -3.92 -30.00
CA PHE A 536 7.52 -4.56 -30.68
C PHE A 536 8.01 -5.53 -31.76
N LYS A 537 7.15 -6.38 -32.35
CA LYS A 537 7.50 -7.43 -33.29
C LYS A 537 6.83 -7.28 -34.66
N LYS A 538 7.56 -7.66 -35.73
CA LYS A 538 7.08 -7.79 -37.12
C LYS A 538 6.65 -9.23 -37.45
N ILE A 539 5.62 -9.42 -38.27
CA ILE A 539 5.05 -10.73 -38.69
C ILE A 539 5.12 -10.88 -40.21
N ASP A 540 5.53 -12.04 -40.71
CA ASP A 540 5.69 -12.32 -42.13
C ASP A 540 4.83 -13.48 -42.63
N THR A 541 4.29 -13.44 -43.89
CA THR A 541 3.26 -14.35 -44.41
C THR A 541 3.57 -14.92 -45.79
N GLY A 542 3.36 -16.23 -45.99
CA GLY A 542 3.26 -16.84 -47.33
C GLY A 542 3.26 -18.36 -47.45
N VAL A 543 2.11 -19.02 -47.77
CA VAL A 543 1.92 -20.32 -48.46
C VAL A 543 0.40 -20.61 -48.64
N ARG A 544 -0.07 -21.29 -49.69
CA ARG A 544 -1.51 -21.65 -49.93
C ARG A 544 -1.90 -22.94 -49.20
N LEU A 545 -2.96 -22.89 -48.42
CA LEU A 545 -3.49 -23.94 -47.54
C LEU A 545 -5.00 -24.19 -47.82
N ALA A 546 -5.52 -25.39 -47.43
CA ALA A 546 -6.96 -25.57 -47.33
C ALA A 546 -7.57 -24.72 -46.19
N PRO A 547 -8.86 -24.35 -46.26
CA PRO A 547 -9.47 -23.46 -45.23
C PRO A 547 -9.27 -23.93 -43.79
N PHE A 548 -9.41 -25.21 -43.52
CA PHE A 548 -9.20 -25.76 -42.19
C PHE A 548 -7.72 -25.77 -41.76
N GLU A 549 -6.79 -26.03 -42.70
CA GLU A 549 -5.36 -25.91 -42.47
C GLU A 549 -4.95 -24.44 -42.25
N ALA A 550 -5.54 -23.51 -42.99
CA ALA A 550 -5.33 -22.10 -42.82
C ALA A 550 -5.84 -21.61 -41.48
N LEU A 551 -6.99 -22.10 -41.00
CA LEU A 551 -7.50 -21.83 -39.65
C LEU A 551 -6.52 -22.35 -38.59
N ALA A 552 -6.09 -23.62 -38.70
CA ALA A 552 -5.11 -24.16 -37.79
C ALA A 552 -3.80 -23.40 -37.81
N SER A 553 -3.38 -22.97 -38.99
CA SER A 553 -2.18 -22.12 -39.18
C SER A 553 -2.37 -20.73 -38.57
N SER A 554 -3.54 -20.09 -38.75
CA SER A 554 -3.89 -18.81 -38.14
C SER A 554 -3.85 -18.89 -36.61
N LEU A 555 -4.45 -19.93 -36.03
CA LEU A 555 -4.41 -20.17 -34.59
C LEU A 555 -2.97 -20.46 -34.08
N ASN A 556 -2.15 -21.13 -34.88
CA ASN A 556 -0.75 -21.37 -34.53
C ASN A 556 0.13 -20.12 -34.64
N PHE A 557 -0.11 -19.28 -35.68
CA PHE A 557 0.73 -18.10 -35.93
C PHE A 557 0.30 -16.87 -35.15
N TYR A 558 -1.01 -16.67 -34.99
CA TYR A 558 -1.58 -15.45 -34.41
C TYR A 558 -2.28 -15.67 -33.08
N GLY A 559 -2.52 -16.92 -32.66
CA GLY A 559 -3.31 -17.25 -31.46
C GLY A 559 -4.80 -16.89 -31.58
N ARG A 560 -5.23 -16.50 -32.77
CA ARG A 560 -6.60 -16.06 -33.07
C ARG A 560 -7.01 -16.42 -34.48
N VAL A 561 -8.31 -16.34 -34.76
CA VAL A 561 -8.84 -16.46 -36.10
C VAL A 561 -8.60 -15.14 -36.83
N ASP A 562 -7.62 -15.10 -37.73
CA ASP A 562 -7.34 -13.97 -38.59
C ASP A 562 -7.86 -14.26 -40.00
N MET A 563 -9.01 -13.68 -40.33
CA MET A 563 -9.69 -13.90 -41.60
C MET A 563 -8.87 -13.41 -42.80
N GLY A 564 -8.15 -12.31 -42.61
CA GLY A 564 -7.25 -11.78 -43.66
C GLY A 564 -6.15 -12.77 -44.02
N TYR A 565 -5.50 -13.34 -43.01
CA TYR A 565 -4.49 -14.38 -43.20
C TYR A 565 -5.10 -15.65 -43.83
N ILE A 566 -6.26 -16.11 -43.36
CA ILE A 566 -6.94 -17.30 -43.90
C ILE A 566 -7.24 -17.12 -45.37
N MET A 567 -7.86 -15.99 -45.78
CA MET A 567 -8.15 -15.67 -47.17
C MET A 567 -6.87 -15.58 -48.03
N GLN A 568 -5.84 -14.94 -47.50
CA GLN A 568 -4.55 -14.84 -48.21
C GLN A 568 -3.87 -16.21 -48.37
N SER A 569 -3.89 -17.03 -47.34
CA SER A 569 -3.24 -18.35 -47.33
C SER A 569 -3.99 -19.40 -48.16
N THR A 570 -5.32 -19.28 -48.25
CA THR A 570 -6.16 -20.14 -49.07
C THR A 570 -6.21 -19.65 -50.52
N GLY A 571 -6.13 -18.36 -50.74
CA GLY A 571 -6.36 -17.74 -52.04
C GLY A 571 -7.81 -17.81 -52.48
N THR A 572 -8.76 -17.95 -51.54
CA THR A 572 -10.22 -18.03 -51.71
C THR A 572 -10.87 -16.75 -51.16
N ASP A 573 -12.10 -16.47 -51.59
CA ASP A 573 -12.84 -15.33 -51.10
C ASP A 573 -13.48 -15.58 -49.72
N TRP A 574 -14.10 -14.54 -49.18
CA TRP A 574 -14.76 -14.56 -47.89
C TRP A 574 -15.87 -15.58 -47.80
N GLU A 575 -16.72 -15.71 -48.86
CA GLU A 575 -17.90 -16.57 -48.84
C GLU A 575 -17.49 -18.04 -48.80
N GLU A 576 -16.51 -18.43 -49.60
CA GLU A 576 -15.94 -19.78 -49.62
C GLU A 576 -15.30 -20.16 -48.28
N VAL A 577 -14.54 -19.25 -47.64
CA VAL A 577 -13.95 -19.47 -46.32
C VAL A 577 -15.03 -19.63 -45.26
N MET A 578 -16.05 -18.80 -45.26
CA MET A 578 -17.14 -18.85 -44.28
C MET A 578 -17.99 -20.12 -44.40
N GLU A 579 -18.28 -20.59 -45.60
CA GLU A 579 -19.03 -21.84 -45.77
C GLU A 579 -18.17 -23.05 -45.35
N ALA A 580 -16.86 -23.03 -45.65
CA ALA A 580 -15.94 -24.11 -45.28
C ALA A 580 -15.69 -24.20 -43.76
N LEU A 581 -15.72 -23.08 -43.05
CA LEU A 581 -15.46 -23.00 -41.59
C LEU A 581 -16.76 -22.86 -40.77
N LYS A 582 -17.90 -23.10 -41.38
CA LYS A 582 -19.20 -23.02 -40.69
C LYS A 582 -19.30 -24.00 -39.53
N GLY A 583 -19.63 -23.46 -38.34
CA GLY A 583 -19.66 -24.23 -37.08
C GLY A 583 -18.32 -24.50 -36.42
N GLU A 584 -17.19 -24.07 -37.03
CA GLU A 584 -15.86 -24.10 -36.41
C GLU A 584 -15.43 -22.73 -35.86
N ILE A 585 -16.00 -21.65 -36.42
CA ILE A 585 -15.77 -20.28 -35.96
C ILE A 585 -17.08 -19.54 -35.71
N PHE A 586 -17.08 -18.67 -34.71
CA PHE A 586 -18.23 -17.85 -34.28
C PHE A 586 -17.82 -16.39 -34.17
N TYR A 587 -18.74 -15.49 -34.58
CA TYR A 587 -18.46 -14.05 -34.47
C TYR A 587 -18.78 -13.55 -33.06
N ASN A 588 -17.81 -12.84 -32.46
CA ASN A 588 -17.96 -12.17 -31.18
C ASN A 588 -18.06 -10.66 -31.39
N PRO A 589 -19.26 -10.04 -31.32
CA PRO A 589 -19.45 -8.61 -31.58
C PRO A 589 -18.81 -7.73 -30.50
N VAL A 590 -18.63 -8.23 -29.27
CA VAL A 590 -17.98 -7.51 -28.17
C VAL A 590 -16.49 -7.32 -28.45
N ALA A 591 -15.85 -8.38 -28.94
CA ALA A 591 -14.43 -8.37 -29.31
C ALA A 591 -14.19 -7.90 -30.76
N GLY A 592 -15.24 -7.76 -31.58
CA GLY A 592 -15.16 -7.41 -33.00
C GLY A 592 -14.38 -8.41 -33.83
N CYS A 593 -14.37 -9.70 -33.46
CA CYS A 593 -13.56 -10.72 -34.13
C CYS A 593 -14.24 -12.09 -34.17
N TRP A 594 -13.68 -12.98 -35.01
CA TRP A 594 -14.04 -14.39 -35.05
C TRP A 594 -13.25 -15.18 -34.04
N GLU A 595 -13.91 -16.11 -33.35
CA GLU A 595 -13.27 -17.02 -32.37
C GLU A 595 -13.51 -18.48 -32.78
N HIS A 596 -12.51 -19.32 -32.55
CA HIS A 596 -12.65 -20.78 -32.75
C HIS A 596 -13.62 -21.36 -31.70
N LYS A 597 -14.42 -22.39 -32.13
CA LYS A 597 -15.46 -23.00 -31.28
C LYS A 597 -14.98 -23.43 -29.90
N GLY A 598 -13.78 -24.01 -29.79
CA GLY A 598 -13.21 -24.48 -28.51
C GLY A 598 -13.00 -23.38 -27.48
N LYS A 599 -12.78 -22.14 -27.92
CA LYS A 599 -12.70 -20.95 -27.06
C LYS A 599 -14.06 -20.28 -26.89
N PHE A 600 -14.81 -20.19 -28.00
CA PHE A 600 -16.07 -19.45 -28.02
C PHE A 600 -17.16 -20.10 -27.15
N LEU A 601 -17.36 -21.41 -27.27
CA LEU A 601 -18.36 -22.19 -26.53
C LEU A 601 -17.91 -22.65 -25.15
N ALA A 602 -16.92 -21.97 -24.57
CA ALA A 602 -16.34 -22.28 -23.27
C ALA A 602 -16.32 -21.06 -22.35
N GLY A 603 -16.02 -21.28 -21.07
CA GLY A 603 -16.06 -20.23 -20.05
C GLY A 603 -17.48 -19.99 -19.54
N ASN A 604 -17.75 -18.78 -19.06
CA ASN A 604 -19.10 -18.41 -18.62
C ASN A 604 -20.01 -18.17 -19.84
N VAL A 605 -20.61 -19.26 -20.34
CA VAL A 605 -21.47 -19.23 -21.53
C VAL A 605 -22.77 -18.45 -21.30
N VAL A 606 -23.28 -18.43 -20.05
CA VAL A 606 -24.51 -17.71 -19.70
C VAL A 606 -24.27 -16.20 -19.75
N ALA A 607 -23.19 -15.74 -19.17
CA ALA A 607 -22.82 -14.30 -19.22
C ALA A 607 -22.53 -13.87 -20.66
N LYS A 608 -21.75 -14.65 -21.40
CA LYS A 608 -21.42 -14.40 -22.81
C LYS A 608 -22.68 -14.34 -23.68
N HIS A 609 -23.63 -15.28 -23.48
CA HIS A 609 -24.91 -15.29 -24.17
C HIS A 609 -25.71 -13.99 -23.91
N LYS A 610 -25.87 -13.60 -22.64
CA LYS A 610 -26.58 -12.37 -22.25
C LYS A 610 -25.90 -11.11 -22.83
N GLU A 611 -24.61 -11.02 -22.73
CA GLU A 611 -23.84 -9.89 -23.25
C GLU A 611 -23.99 -9.77 -24.76
N MET A 612 -23.75 -10.84 -25.51
CA MET A 612 -23.86 -10.82 -26.97
C MET A 612 -25.27 -10.55 -27.46
N ALA A 613 -26.28 -11.12 -26.81
CA ALA A 613 -27.69 -10.86 -27.15
C ALA A 613 -28.05 -9.37 -26.98
N SER A 614 -27.44 -8.68 -26.02
CA SER A 614 -27.61 -7.23 -25.79
C SER A 614 -27.03 -6.35 -26.91
N TYR A 615 -26.05 -6.85 -27.66
CA TYR A 615 -25.44 -6.13 -28.79
C TYR A 615 -26.24 -6.21 -30.09
N ILE A 616 -27.10 -7.23 -30.28
CA ILE A 616 -27.84 -7.49 -31.51
C ILE A 616 -28.59 -6.24 -32.04
N PRO A 617 -29.30 -5.43 -31.23
CA PRO A 617 -30.00 -4.24 -31.71
C PRO A 617 -29.11 -3.15 -32.30
N SER A 618 -27.80 -3.11 -31.95
CA SER A 618 -26.88 -2.08 -32.38
C SER A 618 -26.05 -2.45 -33.63
N LEU A 619 -26.17 -3.69 -34.13
CA LEU A 619 -25.35 -4.23 -35.23
C LEU A 619 -25.97 -3.98 -36.61
N CYS A 620 -25.09 -3.93 -37.62
CA CYS A 620 -25.52 -3.93 -39.02
C CYS A 620 -26.13 -5.30 -39.41
N ASN A 621 -26.91 -5.38 -40.52
CA ASN A 621 -27.63 -6.58 -40.89
C ASN A 621 -26.77 -7.84 -41.01
N THR A 622 -25.59 -7.74 -41.58
CA THR A 622 -24.67 -8.87 -41.77
C THR A 622 -24.07 -9.34 -40.43
N GLU A 623 -23.58 -8.42 -39.60
CA GLU A 623 -23.05 -8.74 -38.27
C GLU A 623 -24.15 -9.28 -37.34
N LYS A 624 -25.39 -8.80 -37.52
CA LYS A 624 -26.56 -9.29 -36.79
C LYS A 624 -26.79 -10.76 -37.07
N GLU A 625 -26.78 -11.17 -38.35
CA GLU A 625 -26.95 -12.56 -38.77
C GLU A 625 -25.90 -13.52 -38.18
N TRP A 626 -24.62 -13.09 -38.22
CA TRP A 626 -23.53 -13.82 -37.61
C TRP A 626 -23.67 -13.91 -36.08
N THR A 627 -24.02 -12.81 -35.44
CA THR A 627 -24.22 -12.78 -33.99
C THR A 627 -25.40 -13.62 -33.54
N GLU A 628 -26.52 -13.63 -34.28
CA GLU A 628 -27.67 -14.49 -33.98
C GLU A 628 -27.31 -15.98 -34.09
N ALA A 629 -26.47 -16.36 -35.07
CA ALA A 629 -25.96 -17.72 -35.17
C ALA A 629 -25.03 -18.08 -33.98
N SER A 630 -24.18 -17.15 -33.55
CA SER A 630 -23.29 -17.32 -32.40
C SER A 630 -24.07 -17.42 -31.09
N VAL A 631 -25.11 -16.60 -30.90
CA VAL A 631 -25.99 -16.64 -29.72
C VAL A 631 -26.75 -17.96 -29.63
N ARG A 632 -27.29 -18.49 -30.76
CA ARG A 632 -27.92 -19.82 -30.76
C ARG A 632 -26.95 -20.94 -30.38
N ALA A 633 -25.71 -20.90 -30.86
CA ALA A 633 -24.71 -21.88 -30.48
C ALA A 633 -24.33 -21.82 -28.98
N LEU A 634 -24.31 -20.62 -28.40
CA LEU A 634 -24.12 -20.44 -26.94
C LEU A 634 -25.33 -20.97 -26.16
N GLU A 635 -26.56 -20.74 -26.64
CA GLU A 635 -27.79 -21.25 -26.00
C GLU A 635 -27.78 -22.77 -25.91
N GLU A 636 -27.35 -23.46 -26.99
CA GLU A 636 -27.19 -24.91 -27.01
C GLU A 636 -26.06 -25.40 -26.10
N ALA A 637 -25.07 -24.56 -25.82
CA ALA A 637 -23.95 -24.88 -24.95
C ALA A 637 -24.21 -24.64 -23.46
N ILE A 638 -25.30 -23.95 -23.09
CA ILE A 638 -25.65 -23.71 -21.68
C ILE A 638 -25.95 -25.06 -21.01
N PRO A 639 -25.31 -25.37 -19.86
CA PRO A 639 -25.58 -26.62 -19.14
C PRO A 639 -27.04 -26.78 -18.69
N GLU A 640 -27.49 -28.00 -18.56
CA GLU A 640 -28.82 -28.28 -18.00
C GLU A 640 -28.95 -27.68 -16.59
N THR A 641 -30.10 -27.06 -16.33
CA THR A 641 -30.36 -26.42 -15.04
C THR A 641 -30.38 -27.43 -13.91
N ILE A 642 -29.56 -27.20 -12.90
CA ILE A 642 -29.56 -27.99 -11.66
C ILE A 642 -30.80 -27.58 -10.86
N PRO A 643 -31.75 -28.51 -10.56
CA PRO A 643 -32.95 -28.20 -9.83
C PRO A 643 -32.67 -27.97 -8.35
N TYR A 644 -33.62 -27.37 -7.60
CA TYR A 644 -33.46 -27.01 -6.19
C TYR A 644 -33.07 -28.21 -5.30
N GLU A 645 -33.63 -29.37 -5.56
CA GLU A 645 -33.40 -30.58 -4.79
C GLU A 645 -31.97 -31.14 -4.90
N GLU A 646 -31.23 -30.71 -5.89
CA GLU A 646 -29.83 -31.08 -6.11
C GLU A 646 -28.82 -29.99 -5.69
N LEU A 647 -29.34 -28.84 -5.23
CA LEU A 647 -28.47 -27.76 -4.73
C LEU A 647 -27.95 -28.09 -3.32
N ASP A 648 -26.63 -28.03 -3.16
CA ASP A 648 -25.97 -28.08 -1.83
C ASP A 648 -25.87 -26.64 -1.30
N ILE A 649 -26.89 -26.19 -0.53
CA ILE A 649 -26.97 -24.86 0.00
C ILE A 649 -26.56 -24.84 1.47
N ASN A 650 -25.51 -24.10 1.76
CA ASN A 650 -25.02 -23.92 3.13
C ASN A 650 -25.23 -22.49 3.61
N MET A 651 -25.63 -22.34 4.88
CA MET A 651 -25.76 -21.01 5.49
C MET A 651 -24.41 -20.27 5.48
N GLY A 652 -24.41 -19.02 5.05
CA GLY A 652 -23.23 -18.16 5.00
C GLY A 652 -22.53 -18.13 3.65
N GLU A 653 -23.06 -18.77 2.62
CA GLU A 653 -22.53 -18.67 1.27
C GLU A 653 -22.74 -17.26 0.69
N ARG A 654 -21.66 -16.72 0.07
CA ARG A 654 -21.58 -15.31 -0.37
C ARG A 654 -22.46 -14.99 -1.59
N TRP A 655 -22.93 -16.00 -2.30
CA TRP A 655 -23.78 -15.82 -3.47
C TRP A 655 -25.27 -15.66 -3.11
N ILE A 656 -25.67 -16.06 -1.91
CA ILE A 656 -27.04 -15.92 -1.41
C ILE A 656 -27.25 -14.48 -0.96
N ASP A 657 -28.34 -13.87 -1.41
CA ASP A 657 -28.68 -12.50 -1.04
C ASP A 657 -28.83 -12.37 0.49
N THR A 658 -28.19 -11.36 1.08
CA THR A 658 -28.24 -11.09 2.51
C THR A 658 -29.68 -10.88 3.04
N LYS A 659 -30.61 -10.50 2.16
CA LYS A 659 -32.04 -10.42 2.48
C LYS A 659 -32.60 -11.78 2.92
N ILE A 660 -32.19 -12.87 2.30
CA ILE A 660 -32.62 -14.24 2.67
C ILE A 660 -32.16 -14.55 4.10
N TYR A 661 -30.94 -14.20 4.43
CA TYR A 661 -30.44 -14.35 5.81
C TYR A 661 -31.17 -13.43 6.81
N ALA A 662 -31.55 -12.22 6.38
CA ALA A 662 -32.30 -11.29 7.20
C ALA A 662 -33.73 -11.79 7.47
N ASP A 663 -34.42 -12.32 6.45
CA ASP A 663 -35.74 -12.90 6.54
C ASP A 663 -35.76 -14.15 7.44
N PHE A 664 -34.76 -15.02 7.32
CA PHE A 664 -34.57 -16.15 8.24
C PHE A 664 -34.30 -15.70 9.67
N ALA A 665 -33.40 -14.73 9.87
CA ALA A 665 -33.11 -14.19 11.20
C ALA A 665 -34.36 -13.56 11.84
N ALA A 666 -35.19 -12.87 11.03
CA ALA A 666 -36.45 -12.29 11.50
C ALA A 666 -37.45 -13.36 11.99
N GLU A 667 -37.55 -14.47 11.28
CA GLU A 667 -38.40 -15.60 11.73
C GLU A 667 -37.82 -16.33 12.96
N LEU A 668 -36.51 -16.60 12.95
CA LEU A 668 -35.83 -17.30 14.05
C LEU A 668 -35.94 -16.53 15.38
N PHE A 669 -35.77 -15.21 15.29
CA PHE A 669 -35.75 -14.36 16.50
C PHE A 669 -37.07 -13.65 16.78
N GLY A 670 -38.06 -13.72 15.89
CA GLY A 670 -39.39 -13.10 16.04
C GLY A 670 -39.40 -11.58 16.04
N VAL A 671 -38.36 -10.93 15.47
CA VAL A 671 -38.20 -9.50 15.33
C VAL A 671 -37.57 -9.18 13.97
N GLU A 672 -37.82 -8.01 13.41
CA GLU A 672 -37.17 -7.59 12.16
C GLU A 672 -35.67 -7.64 12.30
N ALA A 673 -34.99 -8.18 11.29
CA ALA A 673 -33.56 -8.36 11.27
C ALA A 673 -32.94 -7.71 10.01
N GLU A 674 -31.71 -7.31 10.13
CA GLU A 674 -30.91 -6.74 9.05
C GLU A 674 -29.57 -7.48 8.98
N VAL A 675 -29.20 -7.97 7.79
CA VAL A 675 -27.94 -8.67 7.56
C VAL A 675 -27.22 -7.99 6.41
N MET A 676 -25.93 -7.68 6.61
CA MET A 676 -25.06 -7.07 5.60
C MET A 676 -23.77 -7.86 5.48
N TYR A 677 -23.23 -7.91 4.27
CA TYR A 677 -21.96 -8.53 3.98
C TYR A 677 -20.97 -7.50 3.44
N PHE A 678 -19.73 -7.55 3.91
CA PHE A 678 -18.64 -6.69 3.51
C PHE A 678 -17.54 -7.53 2.85
N ASP A 679 -17.36 -7.36 1.57
CA ASP A 679 -16.42 -8.10 0.73
C ASP A 679 -14.95 -7.81 1.05
N VAL A 680 -14.62 -6.57 1.44
CA VAL A 680 -13.25 -6.12 1.73
C VAL A 680 -12.57 -6.92 2.85
N ASN A 681 -13.33 -7.38 3.82
CA ASN A 681 -12.83 -8.13 4.98
C ASN A 681 -13.58 -9.43 5.24
N ASP A 682 -14.39 -9.87 4.28
CA ASP A 682 -15.19 -11.10 4.32
C ASP A 682 -15.96 -11.25 5.62
N THR A 683 -16.74 -10.21 6.00
CA THR A 683 -17.42 -10.16 7.29
C THR A 683 -18.92 -9.92 7.15
N TYR A 684 -19.72 -10.67 7.90
CA TYR A 684 -21.15 -10.40 8.07
C TYR A 684 -21.41 -9.53 9.30
N LEU A 685 -22.40 -8.67 9.19
CA LEU A 685 -22.94 -7.88 10.28
C LEU A 685 -24.45 -8.16 10.39
N VAL A 686 -24.90 -8.55 11.58
CA VAL A 686 -26.30 -8.90 11.85
C VAL A 686 -26.85 -7.99 12.93
N ARG A 687 -28.09 -7.53 12.75
CA ARG A 687 -28.78 -6.67 13.71
C ARG A 687 -30.24 -7.03 13.82
N LEU A 688 -30.73 -7.11 15.06
CA LEU A 688 -32.16 -7.26 15.39
C LEU A 688 -32.75 -5.90 15.73
N LYS A 689 -33.88 -5.53 15.10
CA LYS A 689 -34.62 -4.30 15.38
C LYS A 689 -35.66 -4.52 16.46
N GLY A 690 -35.23 -4.70 17.72
CA GLY A 690 -36.09 -4.88 18.87
C GLY A 690 -35.60 -5.95 19.83
N TYR A 691 -36.35 -6.13 20.94
CA TYR A 691 -36.01 -7.14 21.91
C TYR A 691 -36.57 -8.51 21.52
N SER A 692 -35.67 -9.49 21.42
CA SER A 692 -36.02 -10.87 21.09
C SER A 692 -35.73 -11.81 22.26
N PRO A 693 -36.76 -12.41 22.91
CA PRO A 693 -36.52 -13.44 23.92
C PRO A 693 -35.73 -14.63 23.38
N ALA A 694 -35.91 -15.00 22.12
CA ALA A 694 -35.18 -16.08 21.48
C ALA A 694 -33.66 -15.78 21.39
N ALA A 695 -33.31 -14.55 21.02
CA ALA A 695 -31.91 -14.13 20.90
C ALA A 695 -31.19 -14.06 22.27
N TYR A 696 -31.87 -13.69 23.34
CA TYR A 696 -31.25 -13.51 24.64
C TYR A 696 -31.38 -14.74 25.60
N ASN A 697 -32.34 -15.66 25.35
CA ASN A 697 -32.54 -16.83 26.21
C ASN A 697 -32.23 -18.14 25.46
N THR A 698 -32.81 -18.37 24.28
CA THR A 698 -32.67 -19.64 23.56
C THR A 698 -31.31 -19.72 22.82
N TYR A 699 -30.97 -18.68 22.07
CA TYR A 699 -29.75 -18.62 21.27
C TYR A 699 -28.69 -17.72 21.90
N SER A 700 -28.46 -17.85 23.20
CA SER A 700 -27.42 -17.12 23.91
C SER A 700 -26.57 -18.04 24.75
N VAL A 701 -25.28 -17.78 24.85
CA VAL A 701 -24.31 -18.50 25.68
C VAL A 701 -23.38 -17.50 26.33
N ARG A 702 -23.42 -17.40 27.64
CA ARG A 702 -22.63 -16.43 28.40
C ARG A 702 -22.86 -14.99 27.90
N ASN A 703 -21.83 -14.35 27.35
CA ASN A 703 -21.88 -12.97 26.83
C ASN A 703 -22.19 -12.90 25.33
N TYR A 704 -22.44 -14.04 24.68
CA TYR A 704 -22.80 -14.11 23.27
C TYR A 704 -24.32 -14.25 23.16
N ASN A 705 -24.93 -13.29 22.50
CA ASN A 705 -26.37 -13.32 22.25
C ASN A 705 -26.69 -13.98 20.89
N GLY A 706 -27.98 -14.04 20.53
CA GLY A 706 -28.38 -14.64 19.25
C GLY A 706 -27.80 -13.98 18.01
N GLU A 707 -27.61 -12.66 18.02
CA GLU A 707 -26.94 -11.97 16.89
C GLU A 707 -25.49 -12.45 16.74
N ASP A 708 -24.77 -12.61 17.85
CA ASP A 708 -23.39 -13.06 17.85
C ASP A 708 -23.28 -14.49 17.33
N LEU A 709 -24.14 -15.40 17.81
CA LEU A 709 -24.15 -16.80 17.37
C LEU A 709 -24.59 -16.94 15.91
N PHE A 710 -25.50 -16.07 15.44
CA PHE A 710 -25.92 -16.04 14.04
C PHE A 710 -24.76 -15.59 13.11
N VAL A 711 -23.96 -14.62 13.52
CA VAL A 711 -22.74 -14.24 12.79
C VAL A 711 -21.75 -15.40 12.72
N HIS A 712 -21.58 -16.13 13.83
CA HIS A 712 -20.75 -17.34 13.83
C HIS A 712 -21.31 -18.44 12.94
N ALA A 713 -22.65 -18.57 12.85
CA ALA A 713 -23.30 -19.52 11.94
C ALA A 713 -23.06 -19.15 10.45
N LEU A 714 -23.07 -17.85 10.11
CA LEU A 714 -22.75 -17.37 8.76
C LEU A 714 -21.29 -17.56 8.39
N HIS A 715 -20.37 -17.55 9.35
CA HIS A 715 -18.94 -17.74 9.11
C HIS A 715 -18.45 -19.18 9.31
N ASP A 716 -19.33 -20.09 9.70
CA ASP A 716 -18.98 -21.46 10.09
C ASP A 716 -17.85 -21.50 11.15
N THR A 717 -17.97 -20.66 12.17
CA THR A 717 -16.98 -20.52 13.26
C THR A 717 -17.63 -20.68 14.63
N VAL A 718 -16.84 -20.97 15.65
CA VAL A 718 -17.29 -21.06 17.03
C VAL A 718 -16.62 -19.96 17.84
N PRO A 719 -17.35 -19.25 18.74
CA PRO A 719 -16.78 -18.20 19.55
C PRO A 719 -15.79 -18.71 20.61
N GLU A 720 -14.73 -17.96 20.84
CA GLU A 720 -13.81 -18.20 21.96
C GLU A 720 -14.44 -17.73 23.28
N ILE A 721 -15.02 -18.62 24.06
CA ILE A 721 -15.64 -18.33 25.35
C ILE A 721 -14.68 -18.68 26.48
N THR A 722 -14.47 -17.76 27.43
CA THR A 722 -13.58 -17.98 28.57
C THR A 722 -14.31 -17.80 29.91
N LYS A 723 -13.91 -18.59 30.93
CA LYS A 723 -14.34 -18.43 32.32
C LYS A 723 -13.18 -18.07 33.23
N GLU A 724 -13.48 -17.32 34.30
CA GLU A 724 -12.49 -17.03 35.34
C GLU A 724 -12.47 -18.16 36.36
N ILE A 725 -11.30 -18.73 36.60
CA ILE A 725 -11.08 -19.69 37.68
C ILE A 725 -10.11 -19.09 38.68
N ASP A 726 -10.37 -19.37 39.99
CA ASP A 726 -9.42 -19.01 41.04
C ASP A 726 -8.35 -20.10 41.13
N ARG A 727 -7.10 -19.73 40.89
CA ARG A 727 -5.95 -20.62 41.02
C ARG A 727 -4.98 -19.99 42.03
N ASN A 728 -5.07 -20.44 43.30
CA ASN A 728 -4.25 -19.94 44.40
C ASN A 728 -4.45 -18.44 44.75
N GLY A 729 -5.69 -17.92 44.64
CA GLY A 729 -6.01 -16.52 44.90
C GLY A 729 -5.95 -15.60 43.68
N ASP A 730 -5.48 -16.11 42.54
CA ASP A 730 -5.44 -15.38 41.26
C ASP A 730 -6.57 -15.82 40.34
N LYS A 731 -7.32 -14.85 39.80
CA LYS A 731 -8.35 -15.10 38.79
C LYS A 731 -7.71 -15.27 37.42
N VAL A 732 -7.69 -16.49 36.91
CA VAL A 732 -7.16 -16.83 35.58
C VAL A 732 -8.30 -17.11 34.61
N ARG A 733 -8.27 -16.52 33.41
CA ARG A 733 -9.21 -16.82 32.32
C ARG A 733 -8.74 -18.05 31.54
N VAL A 734 -9.58 -19.08 31.56
CA VAL A 734 -9.36 -20.32 30.82
C VAL A 734 -10.50 -20.51 29.80
N PRO A 735 -10.29 -21.27 28.71
CA PRO A 735 -11.40 -21.64 27.83
C PRO A 735 -12.53 -22.30 28.63
N ASP A 736 -13.76 -21.89 28.41
CA ASP A 736 -14.96 -22.53 28.96
C ASP A 736 -15.44 -23.55 27.92
N GLU A 737 -14.84 -24.75 27.97
CA GLU A 737 -15.12 -25.80 26.99
C GLU A 737 -16.60 -26.18 26.95
N GLU A 738 -17.29 -26.17 28.10
CA GLU A 738 -18.73 -26.45 28.18
C GLU A 738 -19.55 -25.39 27.47
N ALA A 739 -19.23 -24.11 27.67
CA ALA A 739 -19.87 -22.99 26.97
C ALA A 739 -19.52 -22.93 25.47
N ILE A 740 -18.30 -23.30 25.11
CA ILE A 740 -17.88 -23.40 23.70
C ILE A 740 -18.68 -24.53 23.01
N GLN A 741 -18.81 -25.68 23.65
CA GLN A 741 -19.60 -26.81 23.12
C GLN A 741 -21.08 -26.47 23.00
N GLU A 742 -21.65 -25.77 24.00
CA GLU A 742 -23.03 -25.28 23.97
C GLU A 742 -23.22 -24.28 22.81
N ALA A 743 -22.28 -23.35 22.62
CA ALA A 743 -22.32 -22.40 21.51
C ALA A 743 -22.23 -23.12 20.14
N ALA A 744 -21.33 -24.07 19.99
CA ALA A 744 -21.21 -24.88 18.77
C ALA A 744 -22.51 -25.62 18.45
N THR A 745 -23.18 -26.21 19.47
CA THR A 745 -24.47 -26.91 19.33
C THR A 745 -25.55 -25.93 18.84
N LYS A 746 -25.65 -24.74 19.44
CA LYS A 746 -26.64 -23.72 19.05
C LYS A 746 -26.35 -23.15 17.66
N ILE A 747 -25.09 -22.97 17.29
CA ILE A 747 -24.68 -22.54 15.94
C ILE A 747 -25.11 -23.60 14.94
N GLN A 748 -24.86 -24.86 15.22
CA GLN A 748 -25.27 -25.94 14.33
C GLN A 748 -26.81 -26.02 14.22
N GLU A 749 -27.54 -25.84 15.30
CA GLU A 749 -29.00 -25.77 15.28
C GLU A 749 -29.52 -24.61 14.42
N ILE A 750 -28.87 -23.44 14.47
CA ILE A 750 -29.21 -22.29 13.59
C ILE A 750 -29.02 -22.68 12.13
N ARG A 751 -27.92 -23.32 11.77
CA ARG A 751 -27.62 -23.76 10.40
C ARG A 751 -28.63 -24.81 9.89
N GLU A 752 -28.98 -25.81 10.73
CA GLU A 752 -29.97 -26.84 10.39
C GLU A 752 -31.36 -26.21 10.20
N ARG A 753 -31.76 -25.28 11.08
CA ARG A 753 -33.04 -24.56 10.95
C ARG A 753 -33.09 -23.66 9.72
N PHE A 754 -31.92 -23.11 9.27
CA PHE A 754 -31.88 -22.36 8.03
C PHE A 754 -32.28 -23.23 6.84
N ASN A 755 -31.72 -24.43 6.73
CA ASN A 755 -32.05 -25.37 5.66
C ASN A 755 -33.53 -25.79 5.72
N GLU A 756 -34.05 -26.16 6.89
CA GLU A 756 -35.46 -26.47 7.09
C GLU A 756 -36.39 -25.28 6.77
N TRP A 757 -35.96 -24.06 7.05
CA TRP A 757 -36.70 -22.84 6.75
C TRP A 757 -36.71 -22.59 5.25
N LEU A 758 -35.57 -22.78 4.59
CA LEU A 758 -35.42 -22.58 3.16
C LEU A 758 -36.28 -23.53 2.34
N ASP A 759 -36.39 -24.78 2.77
CA ASP A 759 -37.26 -25.77 2.16
C ASP A 759 -38.76 -25.45 2.23
N ARG A 760 -39.16 -24.58 3.18
CA ARG A 760 -40.54 -24.13 3.35
C ARG A 760 -40.88 -22.84 2.62
N GLN A 761 -39.87 -22.20 1.98
CA GLN A 761 -40.08 -20.94 1.29
C GLN A 761 -40.94 -21.12 0.03
N PRO A 762 -41.68 -20.07 -0.41
CA PRO A 762 -42.41 -20.05 -1.65
C PRO A 762 -41.55 -20.43 -2.86
N LEU A 763 -42.20 -20.98 -3.90
CA LEU A 763 -41.54 -21.41 -5.15
C LEU A 763 -40.71 -20.26 -5.75
N GLU A 764 -41.21 -19.03 -5.68
CA GLU A 764 -40.52 -17.85 -6.23
C GLU A 764 -39.13 -17.62 -5.60
N VAL A 765 -38.99 -17.87 -4.29
CA VAL A 765 -37.70 -17.72 -3.59
C VAL A 765 -36.75 -18.85 -3.98
N ARG A 766 -37.27 -20.08 -4.06
CA ARG A 766 -36.46 -21.25 -4.46
C ARG A 766 -36.05 -21.17 -5.91
N ASP A 767 -36.96 -20.76 -6.82
CA ASP A 767 -36.64 -20.53 -8.23
C ASP A 767 -35.56 -19.44 -8.41
N GLU A 768 -35.60 -18.38 -7.59
CA GLU A 768 -34.57 -17.36 -7.63
C GLU A 768 -33.21 -17.91 -7.19
N LEU A 769 -33.15 -18.73 -6.15
CA LEU A 769 -31.90 -19.40 -5.74
C LEU A 769 -31.38 -20.33 -6.83
N VAL A 770 -32.27 -21.15 -7.44
CA VAL A 770 -31.92 -21.99 -8.59
C VAL A 770 -31.35 -21.14 -9.71
N ARG A 771 -32.00 -20.05 -10.05
CA ARG A 771 -31.55 -19.15 -11.11
C ARG A 771 -30.17 -18.57 -10.80
N VAL A 772 -29.98 -17.98 -9.61
CA VAL A 772 -28.71 -17.37 -9.21
C VAL A 772 -27.59 -18.40 -9.14
N TYR A 773 -27.86 -19.59 -8.60
CA TYR A 773 -26.88 -20.68 -8.54
C TYR A 773 -26.43 -21.11 -9.93
N ASN A 774 -27.38 -21.41 -10.82
CA ASN A 774 -27.06 -21.86 -12.17
C ASN A 774 -26.36 -20.77 -13.00
N GLU A 775 -26.77 -19.50 -12.86
CA GLU A 775 -26.09 -18.36 -13.52
C GLU A 775 -24.65 -18.14 -13.02
N ARG A 776 -24.35 -18.51 -11.78
CA ARG A 776 -23.05 -18.23 -11.14
C ARG A 776 -22.10 -19.44 -11.13
N PHE A 777 -22.60 -20.63 -10.92
CA PHE A 777 -21.80 -21.85 -10.73
C PHE A 777 -21.99 -22.90 -11.81
N ASN A 778 -23.19 -23.03 -12.38
CA ASN A 778 -23.51 -23.95 -13.48
C ASN A 778 -23.49 -23.25 -14.84
N CYS A 779 -22.81 -22.12 -14.93
CA CYS A 779 -22.70 -21.33 -16.14
C CYS A 779 -21.39 -21.55 -16.90
N PHE A 780 -20.49 -22.35 -16.34
CA PHE A 780 -19.16 -22.52 -16.87
C PHE A 780 -18.97 -23.82 -17.60
N VAL A 781 -18.74 -23.74 -18.89
CA VAL A 781 -18.39 -24.89 -19.74
C VAL A 781 -16.88 -25.01 -19.81
N ARG A 782 -16.36 -26.18 -19.49
CA ARG A 782 -14.89 -26.42 -19.55
C ARG A 782 -14.46 -26.42 -21.02
N PRO A 783 -13.43 -25.61 -21.38
CA PRO A 783 -12.89 -25.65 -22.72
C PRO A 783 -12.23 -27.00 -22.98
N HIS A 784 -12.40 -27.52 -24.17
CA HIS A 784 -11.67 -28.68 -24.67
C HIS A 784 -10.50 -28.19 -25.53
N TYR A 785 -9.30 -28.47 -25.11
CA TYR A 785 -8.09 -28.09 -25.83
C TYR A 785 -7.49 -29.34 -26.50
N ASP A 786 -7.51 -29.41 -27.83
CA ASP A 786 -6.85 -30.43 -28.63
C ASP A 786 -5.60 -29.83 -29.27
N GLY A 787 -4.44 -30.14 -28.70
CA GLY A 787 -3.15 -29.67 -29.16
C GLY A 787 -2.50 -30.56 -30.24
N SER A 788 -3.19 -31.57 -30.74
CA SER A 788 -2.60 -32.59 -31.65
C SER A 788 -2.11 -32.02 -32.98
N ALA A 789 -2.83 -31.02 -33.52
CA ALA A 789 -2.48 -30.36 -34.77
C ALA A 789 -1.29 -29.35 -34.70
N GLN A 790 -0.75 -29.11 -33.50
CA GLN A 790 0.37 -28.17 -33.34
C GLN A 790 1.67 -28.71 -33.90
N THR A 791 2.40 -27.78 -34.55
CA THR A 791 3.79 -28.00 -34.94
C THR A 791 4.70 -27.11 -34.06
N PHE A 792 5.89 -27.62 -33.74
CA PHE A 792 6.88 -26.97 -32.92
C PHE A 792 8.19 -26.81 -33.70
N PRO A 793 8.30 -25.85 -34.61
CA PRO A 793 9.52 -25.62 -35.38
C PRO A 793 10.70 -25.34 -34.45
N GLN A 794 11.86 -25.87 -34.77
CA GLN A 794 13.12 -25.70 -34.01
C GLN A 794 13.16 -26.36 -32.62
N LEU A 795 12.08 -27.04 -32.16
CA LEU A 795 12.13 -27.85 -30.95
C LEU A 795 13.00 -29.09 -31.19
N SER A 796 14.07 -29.22 -30.42
CA SER A 796 15.01 -30.38 -30.50
C SER A 796 14.75 -31.35 -29.34
N PHE A 797 14.75 -32.62 -29.64
CA PHE A 797 14.68 -33.74 -28.67
C PHE A 797 15.99 -34.51 -28.52
N GLU A 798 17.06 -34.09 -29.21
CA GLU A 798 18.35 -34.81 -29.24
C GLU A 798 18.94 -35.08 -27.86
N GLN A 799 18.68 -34.22 -26.90
CA GLN A 799 19.23 -34.33 -25.54
C GLN A 799 18.17 -34.79 -24.50
N PHE A 800 17.02 -35.30 -24.96
CA PHE A 800 15.95 -35.81 -24.09
C PHE A 800 15.74 -37.32 -24.28
N PRO A 801 15.22 -38.05 -23.29
CA PRO A 801 14.96 -39.47 -23.36
C PRO A 801 13.69 -39.84 -24.17
N TYR A 802 13.03 -38.87 -24.77
CA TYR A 802 11.81 -38.96 -25.58
C TYR A 802 11.98 -38.10 -26.84
N ASP A 803 11.23 -38.43 -27.88
CA ASP A 803 11.34 -37.88 -29.23
C ASP A 803 10.15 -36.99 -29.65
N SER A 804 9.17 -36.83 -28.77
CA SER A 804 8.00 -35.94 -28.98
C SER A 804 7.37 -35.49 -27.67
N LEU A 805 6.60 -34.41 -27.72
CA LEU A 805 5.76 -33.96 -26.58
C LEU A 805 4.60 -34.94 -26.36
N TYR A 806 4.27 -35.19 -25.10
CA TYR A 806 3.07 -35.96 -24.73
C TYR A 806 1.80 -35.19 -25.12
N PRO A 807 0.67 -35.89 -25.41
CA PRO A 807 -0.60 -35.24 -25.76
C PRO A 807 -1.02 -34.18 -24.74
N SER A 808 -0.97 -34.49 -23.44
CA SER A 808 -1.31 -33.55 -22.38
C SER A 808 -0.42 -32.28 -22.33
N GLN A 809 0.84 -32.39 -22.73
CA GLN A 809 1.74 -31.26 -22.88
C GLN A 809 1.33 -30.38 -24.07
N LYS A 810 1.00 -30.98 -25.19
CA LYS A 810 0.51 -30.29 -26.39
C LYS A 810 -0.81 -29.54 -26.08
N ASP A 811 -1.73 -30.20 -25.38
CA ASP A 811 -3.02 -29.61 -24.99
C ASP A 811 -2.82 -28.40 -24.05
N ALA A 812 -1.93 -28.49 -23.06
CA ALA A 812 -1.59 -27.40 -22.19
C ALA A 812 -0.95 -26.22 -22.93
N ILE A 813 -0.01 -26.48 -23.85
CA ILE A 813 0.60 -25.44 -24.69
C ILE A 813 -0.46 -24.78 -25.59
N TRP A 814 -1.39 -25.59 -26.12
CA TRP A 814 -2.51 -25.07 -26.93
C TRP A 814 -3.41 -24.15 -26.12
N MET A 815 -3.78 -24.57 -24.90
CA MET A 815 -4.53 -23.75 -23.96
C MET A 815 -3.86 -22.39 -23.72
N ILE A 816 -2.56 -22.38 -23.45
CA ILE A 816 -1.79 -21.15 -23.22
C ILE A 816 -1.84 -20.22 -24.43
N LYS A 817 -1.61 -20.78 -25.63
CA LYS A 817 -1.66 -20.00 -26.88
C LYS A 817 -3.02 -19.37 -27.13
N GLN A 818 -4.12 -20.09 -26.85
CA GLN A 818 -5.48 -19.59 -27.08
C GLN A 818 -5.93 -18.55 -26.07
N ASN A 819 -5.60 -18.75 -24.79
CA ASN A 819 -6.09 -17.91 -23.70
C ASN A 819 -5.11 -16.81 -23.31
N GLY A 820 -3.89 -16.84 -23.82
CA GLY A 820 -2.81 -15.98 -23.38
C GLY A 820 -2.26 -16.34 -21.99
N GLY A 821 -2.88 -17.26 -21.26
CA GLY A 821 -2.46 -17.68 -19.93
C GLY A 821 -3.34 -18.76 -19.31
N GLY A 822 -3.16 -19.05 -18.03
CA GLY A 822 -3.95 -20.03 -17.31
C GLY A 822 -3.22 -20.67 -16.15
N ILE A 823 -3.80 -21.72 -15.56
CA ILE A 823 -3.20 -22.51 -14.50
C ILE A 823 -3.03 -23.95 -14.99
N CYS A 824 -1.80 -24.46 -14.97
CA CYS A 824 -1.48 -25.82 -15.30
C CYS A 824 -1.37 -26.67 -14.02
N TRP A 825 -2.46 -27.32 -13.64
CA TRP A 825 -2.50 -28.19 -12.46
C TRP A 825 -2.21 -29.65 -12.84
N HIS A 826 -1.05 -29.86 -13.45
CA HIS A 826 -0.57 -31.22 -13.75
C HIS A 826 0.17 -31.82 -12.54
N GLU A 827 0.12 -33.11 -12.38
CA GLU A 827 0.87 -33.82 -11.34
C GLU A 827 2.39 -33.69 -11.48
N VAL A 828 3.11 -33.97 -10.41
CA VAL A 828 4.58 -33.96 -10.40
C VAL A 828 5.09 -35.01 -11.37
N GLY A 829 6.13 -34.67 -12.16
CA GLY A 829 6.74 -35.58 -13.13
C GLY A 829 6.10 -35.60 -14.52
N THR A 830 5.03 -34.82 -14.78
CA THR A 830 4.39 -34.73 -16.11
C THR A 830 5.10 -33.80 -17.10
N GLY A 831 6.25 -33.28 -16.71
CA GLY A 831 7.07 -32.41 -17.58
C GLY A 831 6.58 -30.97 -17.70
N LYS A 832 6.03 -30.37 -16.61
CA LYS A 832 5.59 -28.99 -16.55
C LYS A 832 6.66 -27.99 -17.00
N THR A 833 7.93 -28.23 -16.65
CA THR A 833 9.06 -27.40 -17.10
C THR A 833 9.16 -27.35 -18.61
N MET A 834 8.94 -28.48 -19.30
CA MET A 834 8.92 -28.55 -20.78
C MET A 834 7.75 -27.71 -21.34
N ILE A 835 6.56 -27.82 -20.72
CA ILE A 835 5.39 -27.01 -21.11
C ILE A 835 5.73 -25.52 -21.07
N MET A 836 6.32 -25.02 -19.96
CA MET A 836 6.74 -23.63 -19.82
C MET A 836 7.73 -23.20 -20.90
N CYS A 837 8.79 -23.98 -21.08
CA CYS A 837 9.86 -23.64 -22.02
C CYS A 837 9.32 -23.58 -23.45
N VAL A 838 8.53 -24.59 -23.85
CA VAL A 838 7.97 -24.64 -25.20
C VAL A 838 6.91 -23.54 -25.39
N ALA A 839 6.02 -23.32 -24.41
CA ALA A 839 5.02 -22.29 -24.50
C ALA A 839 5.65 -20.89 -24.60
N ALA A 840 6.65 -20.58 -23.78
CA ALA A 840 7.36 -19.29 -23.82
C ALA A 840 7.99 -19.03 -25.19
N TYR A 841 8.70 -20.02 -25.74
CA TYR A 841 9.31 -19.88 -27.07
C TYR A 841 8.26 -19.75 -28.17
N GLU A 842 7.24 -20.59 -28.16
CA GLU A 842 6.16 -20.56 -29.15
C GLU A 842 5.35 -19.26 -29.13
N MET A 843 5.04 -18.76 -27.95
CA MET A 843 4.35 -17.46 -27.82
C MET A 843 5.19 -16.32 -28.38
N LYS A 844 6.50 -16.33 -28.15
CA LYS A 844 7.45 -15.39 -28.79
C LYS A 844 7.46 -15.56 -30.30
N ARG A 845 7.61 -16.79 -30.79
CA ARG A 845 7.65 -17.11 -32.23
C ARG A 845 6.38 -16.66 -32.97
N LEU A 846 5.23 -16.88 -32.33
CA LEU A 846 3.92 -16.50 -32.88
C LEU A 846 3.58 -15.01 -32.71
N GLY A 847 4.38 -14.22 -31.99
CA GLY A 847 4.10 -12.84 -31.67
C GLY A 847 2.99 -12.64 -30.65
N LEU A 848 2.62 -13.67 -29.89
CA LEU A 848 1.68 -13.59 -28.77
C LEU A 848 2.33 -13.01 -27.53
N ALA A 849 3.64 -13.15 -27.40
CA ALA A 849 4.45 -12.49 -26.40
C ALA A 849 5.65 -11.77 -27.07
N HIS A 850 6.05 -10.63 -26.53
CA HIS A 850 7.22 -9.89 -27.01
C HIS A 850 8.49 -10.35 -26.29
N LYS A 851 8.50 -10.33 -24.95
CA LYS A 851 9.62 -10.79 -24.12
C LYS A 851 9.09 -11.68 -22.99
N PRO A 852 8.91 -12.99 -23.21
CA PRO A 852 8.42 -13.88 -22.17
C PRO A 852 9.44 -14.03 -21.03
N LEU A 853 8.93 -13.98 -19.79
CA LEU A 853 9.69 -14.15 -18.56
C LEU A 853 9.26 -15.43 -17.85
N ILE A 854 10.20 -16.30 -17.51
CA ILE A 854 9.96 -17.46 -16.63
C ILE A 854 10.52 -17.15 -15.25
N ILE A 855 9.70 -17.34 -14.22
CA ILE A 855 10.07 -17.17 -12.82
C ILE A 855 10.04 -18.52 -12.12
N GLY A 856 11.16 -18.92 -11.53
CA GLY A 856 11.29 -20.18 -10.82
C GLY A 856 11.93 -20.07 -9.45
N LEU A 857 11.85 -21.14 -8.66
CA LEU A 857 12.53 -21.23 -7.39
C LEU A 857 14.06 -21.27 -7.61
N LYS A 858 14.80 -20.75 -6.64
CA LYS A 858 16.26 -20.80 -6.66
C LYS A 858 16.82 -22.23 -6.81
N ALA A 859 16.06 -23.23 -6.35
CA ALA A 859 16.47 -24.63 -6.41
C ALA A 859 16.37 -25.23 -7.82
N ASN A 860 15.38 -24.82 -8.62
CA ASN A 860 15.05 -25.44 -9.90
C ASN A 860 15.29 -24.53 -11.13
N VAL A 861 15.53 -23.25 -10.95
CA VAL A 861 15.70 -22.30 -12.05
C VAL A 861 16.86 -22.65 -13.00
N HIS A 862 17.90 -23.32 -12.51
CA HIS A 862 19.00 -23.86 -13.35
C HIS A 862 18.50 -24.95 -14.29
N GLU A 863 17.67 -25.85 -13.78
CA GLU A 863 17.10 -26.94 -14.58
C GLU A 863 16.17 -26.40 -15.66
N ILE A 864 15.38 -25.35 -15.32
CA ILE A 864 14.53 -24.63 -16.29
C ILE A 864 15.40 -24.06 -17.42
N ALA A 865 16.48 -23.37 -17.09
CA ALA A 865 17.37 -22.76 -18.08
C ALA A 865 18.09 -23.81 -18.95
N ASP A 866 18.51 -24.92 -18.37
CA ASP A 866 19.13 -26.03 -19.09
C ASP A 866 18.12 -26.75 -20.01
N THR A 867 16.91 -26.98 -19.55
CA THR A 867 15.80 -27.52 -20.33
C THR A 867 15.51 -26.65 -21.53
N PHE A 868 15.43 -25.33 -21.33
CA PHE A 868 15.18 -24.38 -22.42
C PHE A 868 16.28 -24.42 -23.49
N ARG A 869 17.56 -24.41 -23.09
CA ARG A 869 18.69 -24.48 -24.01
C ARG A 869 18.77 -25.81 -24.76
N LYS A 870 18.42 -26.92 -24.13
CA LYS A 870 18.35 -28.24 -24.77
C LYS A 870 17.21 -28.32 -25.77
N ALA A 871 16.04 -27.77 -25.41
CA ALA A 871 14.87 -27.74 -26.27
C ALA A 871 15.04 -26.79 -27.47
N TYR A 872 15.69 -25.68 -27.27
CA TYR A 872 15.93 -24.65 -28.31
C TYR A 872 17.40 -24.20 -28.30
N PRO A 873 18.33 -24.94 -28.93
CA PRO A 873 19.77 -24.65 -28.88
C PRO A 873 20.17 -23.32 -29.53
N THR A 874 19.35 -22.75 -30.42
CA THR A 874 19.59 -21.50 -31.11
C THR A 874 18.93 -20.29 -30.42
N ALA A 875 18.13 -20.50 -29.37
CA ALA A 875 17.39 -19.43 -28.70
C ALA A 875 18.32 -18.53 -27.89
N LYS A 876 18.02 -17.22 -27.94
CA LYS A 876 18.65 -16.20 -27.09
C LYS A 876 17.99 -16.19 -25.72
N VAL A 877 18.59 -16.85 -24.75
CA VAL A 877 18.07 -16.93 -23.37
C VAL A 877 18.93 -16.10 -22.43
N LEU A 878 18.31 -15.15 -21.73
CA LEU A 878 18.96 -14.43 -20.64
C LEU A 878 18.69 -15.13 -19.32
N TYR A 879 19.73 -15.66 -18.69
CA TYR A 879 19.69 -16.23 -17.35
C TYR A 879 20.86 -15.67 -16.53
N PRO A 880 20.64 -14.56 -15.79
CA PRO A 880 21.68 -13.92 -15.00
C PRO A 880 22.04 -14.75 -13.78
N GLY A 881 23.34 -14.91 -13.52
CA GLY A 881 23.88 -15.54 -12.34
C GLY A 881 23.66 -14.73 -11.07
N LYS A 882 24.13 -15.27 -9.94
CA LYS A 882 24.02 -14.59 -8.64
C LYS A 882 24.86 -13.31 -8.61
N ASP A 883 26.02 -13.32 -9.22
CA ASP A 883 26.98 -12.21 -9.22
C ASP A 883 26.57 -11.09 -10.18
N ASP A 884 25.83 -11.42 -11.22
CA ASP A 884 25.26 -10.45 -12.16
C ASP A 884 24.12 -9.64 -11.56
N PHE A 885 23.49 -10.15 -10.49
CA PHE A 885 22.31 -9.52 -9.85
C PHE A 885 22.62 -8.79 -8.53
N THR A 886 23.87 -8.40 -8.32
CA THR A 886 24.26 -7.53 -7.21
C THR A 886 23.68 -6.11 -7.37
N PRO A 887 23.56 -5.30 -6.30
CA PRO A 887 23.07 -3.92 -6.44
C PRO A 887 23.84 -3.07 -7.46
N ALA A 888 25.12 -3.35 -7.66
CA ALA A 888 25.96 -2.64 -8.64
C ALA A 888 25.72 -3.08 -10.08
N ASN A 889 25.47 -4.39 -10.30
CA ASN A 889 25.41 -4.97 -11.65
C ASN A 889 23.98 -5.11 -12.20
N ARG A 890 22.95 -5.16 -11.33
CA ARG A 890 21.57 -5.42 -11.76
C ARG A 890 21.01 -4.39 -12.75
N GLN A 891 21.47 -3.13 -12.69
CA GLN A 891 21.08 -2.11 -13.65
C GLN A 891 21.54 -2.45 -15.07
N GLU A 892 22.72 -3.04 -15.20
CA GLU A 892 23.21 -3.54 -16.47
C GLU A 892 22.34 -4.68 -17.00
N VAL A 893 21.91 -5.61 -16.13
CA VAL A 893 20.97 -6.69 -16.50
C VAL A 893 19.66 -6.11 -17.00
N PHE A 894 19.08 -5.14 -16.31
CA PHE A 894 17.82 -4.49 -16.71
C PHE A 894 17.96 -3.78 -18.06
N SER A 895 19.05 -3.07 -18.26
CA SER A 895 19.35 -2.41 -19.54
C SER A 895 19.59 -3.43 -20.67
N LYS A 896 20.22 -4.57 -20.40
CA LYS A 896 20.36 -5.69 -21.36
C LYS A 896 19.01 -6.29 -21.74
N ILE A 897 18.07 -6.41 -20.79
CA ILE A 897 16.71 -6.86 -21.06
C ILE A 897 16.02 -5.86 -22.02
N LYS A 898 16.14 -4.56 -21.75
CA LYS A 898 15.55 -3.50 -22.56
C LYS A 898 16.10 -3.49 -24.00
N ASN A 899 17.41 -3.54 -24.17
CA ASN A 899 18.11 -3.27 -25.45
C ASN A 899 18.22 -4.48 -26.39
N ASN A 900 17.80 -5.66 -25.96
CA ASN A 900 17.90 -6.87 -26.76
C ASN A 900 16.56 -7.60 -26.89
N ASN A 901 16.45 -8.35 -27.98
CA ASN A 901 15.29 -9.13 -28.33
C ASN A 901 15.46 -10.58 -27.84
N TRP A 902 15.29 -10.79 -26.53
CA TRP A 902 15.42 -12.10 -25.88
C TRP A 902 14.26 -13.03 -26.23
N ASP A 903 14.54 -14.28 -26.55
CA ASP A 903 13.53 -15.31 -26.76
C ASP A 903 12.90 -15.75 -25.45
N CYS A 904 13.67 -15.71 -24.37
CA CYS A 904 13.18 -15.90 -23.01
C CYS A 904 14.11 -15.27 -21.99
N ILE A 905 13.53 -14.75 -20.91
CA ILE A 905 14.23 -14.28 -19.72
C ILE A 905 13.89 -15.25 -18.59
N ILE A 906 14.87 -15.69 -17.81
CA ILE A 906 14.67 -16.64 -16.71
C ILE A 906 15.24 -16.03 -15.43
N LEU A 907 14.38 -15.80 -14.43
CA LEU A 907 14.73 -15.19 -13.14
C LEU A 907 14.26 -16.05 -11.97
N THR A 908 14.88 -15.85 -10.82
CA THR A 908 14.33 -16.37 -9.55
C THR A 908 13.26 -15.43 -9.02
N HIS A 909 12.37 -15.91 -8.13
CA HIS A 909 11.41 -15.07 -7.40
C HIS A 909 12.09 -13.88 -6.70
N ASP A 910 13.25 -14.10 -6.06
CA ASP A 910 14.02 -13.05 -5.39
C ASP A 910 14.61 -12.00 -6.34
N GLN A 911 14.98 -12.39 -7.56
CA GLN A 911 15.49 -11.48 -8.59
C GLN A 911 14.34 -10.66 -9.18
N PHE A 912 13.22 -11.30 -9.47
CA PHE A 912 12.03 -10.63 -9.97
C PHE A 912 11.52 -9.56 -8.98
N ALA A 913 11.45 -9.87 -7.69
CA ALA A 913 11.04 -8.93 -6.65
C ALA A 913 11.92 -7.66 -6.54
N LYS A 914 13.09 -7.64 -7.19
CA LYS A 914 14.00 -6.49 -7.22
C LYS A 914 13.84 -5.62 -8.47
N ILE A 915 12.98 -6.00 -9.40
CA ILE A 915 12.66 -5.18 -10.57
C ILE A 915 11.79 -4.01 -10.10
N PRO A 916 12.17 -2.75 -10.39
CA PRO A 916 11.35 -1.60 -10.05
C PRO A 916 10.01 -1.63 -10.79
N GLN A 917 8.97 -1.20 -10.11
CA GLN A 917 7.66 -0.95 -10.73
C GLN A 917 7.57 0.50 -11.16
N SER A 918 6.82 0.76 -12.23
CA SER A 918 6.51 2.14 -12.61
C SER A 918 5.68 2.81 -11.50
N GLU A 919 6.03 4.04 -11.18
CA GLU A 919 5.34 4.78 -10.11
C GLU A 919 3.92 5.17 -10.54
N GLU A 920 3.70 5.38 -11.84
CA GLU A 920 2.39 5.60 -12.44
C GLU A 920 1.47 4.40 -12.20
N THR A 921 1.93 3.19 -12.51
CA THR A 921 1.19 1.94 -12.25
C THR A 921 0.82 1.81 -10.77
N MET A 922 1.74 2.15 -9.87
CA MET A 922 1.46 2.10 -8.43
C MET A 922 0.44 3.15 -7.99
N ILE A 923 0.42 4.33 -8.64
CA ILE A 923 -0.61 5.35 -8.39
C ILE A 923 -1.98 4.83 -8.80
N ASP A 924 -2.09 4.20 -9.97
CA ASP A 924 -3.36 3.66 -10.46
C ASP A 924 -3.91 2.59 -9.50
N ILE A 925 -3.06 1.64 -9.07
CA ILE A 925 -3.41 0.60 -8.09
C ILE A 925 -3.94 1.22 -6.78
N PHE A 926 -3.18 2.13 -6.18
CA PHE A 926 -3.59 2.71 -4.90
C PHE A 926 -4.78 3.67 -5.03
N THR A 927 -4.99 4.28 -6.20
CA THR A 927 -6.17 5.11 -6.45
C THR A 927 -7.42 4.25 -6.53
N GLU A 928 -7.37 3.09 -7.20
CA GLU A 928 -8.47 2.13 -7.24
C GLU A 928 -8.78 1.55 -5.86
N GLU A 929 -7.74 1.11 -5.12
CA GLU A 929 -7.89 0.62 -3.76
C GLU A 929 -8.48 1.68 -2.81
N LEU A 930 -8.08 2.95 -2.98
CA LEU A 930 -8.63 4.06 -2.21
C LEU A 930 -10.12 4.28 -2.52
N ALA A 931 -10.51 4.24 -3.80
CA ALA A 931 -11.89 4.37 -4.23
C ALA A 931 -12.77 3.25 -3.66
N ASP A 932 -12.26 2.01 -3.58
CA ASP A 932 -12.95 0.88 -2.96
C ASP A 932 -13.16 1.08 -1.47
N VAL A 933 -12.14 1.54 -0.75
CA VAL A 933 -12.25 1.87 0.68
C VAL A 933 -13.26 3.00 0.90
N GLU A 934 -13.28 4.02 0.04
CA GLU A 934 -14.23 5.13 0.13
C GLU A 934 -15.66 4.66 -0.12
N ARG A 935 -15.91 3.82 -1.14
CA ARG A 935 -17.22 3.21 -1.38
C ARG A 935 -17.71 2.38 -0.19
N ASN A 936 -16.82 1.62 0.45
CA ASN A 936 -17.16 0.84 1.63
C ASN A 936 -17.48 1.72 2.85
N LEU A 937 -16.78 2.85 3.02
CA LEU A 937 -17.09 3.84 4.04
C LEU A 937 -18.47 4.49 3.81
N GLU A 938 -18.75 4.92 2.57
CA GLU A 938 -20.06 5.46 2.18
C GLU A 938 -21.20 4.45 2.42
N PHE A 939 -20.97 3.18 2.09
CA PHE A 939 -21.94 2.11 2.32
C PHE A 939 -22.19 1.91 3.82
N LEU A 940 -21.15 1.92 4.66
CA LEU A 940 -21.28 1.88 6.11
C LEU A 940 -22.02 3.11 6.68
N GLU A 941 -21.78 4.28 6.12
CA GLU A 941 -22.45 5.52 6.52
C GLU A 941 -23.95 5.51 6.16
N GLN A 942 -24.33 4.88 5.05
CA GLN A 942 -25.72 4.71 4.62
C GLN A 942 -26.44 3.58 5.37
N SER A 943 -25.71 2.70 6.07
CA SER A 943 -26.29 1.58 6.77
C SER A 943 -26.86 1.97 8.14
N THR A 944 -27.99 1.36 8.51
CA THR A 944 -28.65 1.61 9.82
C THR A 944 -27.95 0.93 11.02
N MET A 945 -26.80 0.28 10.84
CA MET A 945 -26.12 -0.57 11.81
C MET A 945 -25.15 0.16 12.73
N ARG A 946 -25.53 0.35 13.97
CA ARG A 946 -24.94 1.33 14.89
C ARG A 946 -23.80 0.89 15.82
N TYR A 947 -23.74 -0.34 16.26
CA TYR A 947 -22.87 -0.67 17.41
C TYR A 947 -21.60 -1.47 17.06
N ARG A 948 -21.64 -2.29 16.02
CA ARG A 948 -20.49 -3.08 15.55
C ARG A 948 -19.71 -2.42 14.41
N SER A 949 -20.32 -1.47 13.71
CA SER A 949 -19.69 -0.76 12.59
C SER A 949 -18.54 0.17 13.00
N GLY A 950 -18.51 0.68 14.23
CA GLY A 950 -17.52 1.66 14.65
C GLY A 950 -16.06 1.16 14.62
N LYS A 951 -15.79 -0.11 14.93
CA LYS A 951 -14.44 -0.68 14.82
C LYS A 951 -14.03 -0.92 13.38
N MET A 952 -14.97 -1.31 12.54
CA MET A 952 -14.78 -1.55 11.12
C MET A 952 -14.54 -0.23 10.39
N GLN A 953 -15.36 0.78 10.69
CA GLN A 953 -15.19 2.14 10.16
C GLN A 953 -13.83 2.74 10.56
N GLU A 954 -13.39 2.57 11.83
CA GLU A 954 -12.06 2.94 12.29
C GLU A 954 -10.93 2.25 11.49
N GLY A 955 -11.11 0.97 11.17
CA GLY A 955 -10.16 0.20 10.37
C GLY A 955 -10.05 0.74 8.94
N LEU A 956 -11.19 1.02 8.30
CA LEU A 956 -11.26 1.57 6.95
C LEU A 956 -10.73 3.01 6.88
N GLU A 957 -11.02 3.87 7.87
CA GLU A 957 -10.46 5.22 7.95
C GLU A 957 -8.93 5.21 8.10
N LYS A 958 -8.37 4.30 8.91
CA LYS A 958 -6.92 4.12 8.98
C LYS A 958 -6.32 3.67 7.65
N ARG A 959 -6.99 2.76 6.93
CA ARG A 959 -6.56 2.32 5.61
C ARG A 959 -6.61 3.45 4.59
N LYS A 960 -7.68 4.25 4.58
CA LYS A 960 -7.82 5.46 3.75
C LYS A 960 -6.66 6.45 3.96
N GLN A 961 -6.33 6.76 5.22
CA GLN A 961 -5.21 7.66 5.55
C GLN A 961 -3.86 7.10 5.07
N ASN A 962 -3.63 5.81 5.25
CA ASN A 962 -2.39 5.16 4.82
C ASN A 962 -2.23 5.17 3.29
N LEU A 963 -3.31 4.89 2.54
CA LEU A 963 -3.31 4.94 1.07
C LEU A 963 -3.14 6.36 0.56
N GLY A 964 -3.84 7.34 1.15
CA GLY A 964 -3.70 8.75 0.82
C GLY A 964 -2.25 9.26 0.99
N ALA A 965 -1.61 8.93 2.12
CA ALA A 965 -0.21 9.28 2.36
C ALA A 965 0.74 8.63 1.32
N LYS A 966 0.47 7.39 0.94
CA LYS A 966 1.26 6.64 -0.02
C LYS A 966 1.13 7.20 -1.44
N LEU A 967 -0.09 7.60 -1.83
CA LEU A 967 -0.34 8.28 -3.09
C LEU A 967 0.37 9.63 -3.20
N GLN A 968 0.37 10.42 -2.11
CA GLN A 968 1.11 11.69 -2.07
C GLN A 968 2.62 11.46 -2.23
N GLU A 969 3.17 10.45 -1.57
CA GLU A 969 4.58 10.06 -1.71
C GLU A 969 4.93 9.71 -3.17
N LEU A 970 4.12 8.90 -3.84
CA LEU A 970 4.33 8.49 -5.24
C LEU A 970 4.21 9.67 -6.20
N ARG A 971 3.20 10.52 -6.04
CA ARG A 971 3.06 11.76 -6.86
C ARG A 971 4.28 12.66 -6.72
N MET A 972 4.84 12.78 -5.52
CA MET A 972 6.07 13.55 -5.31
C MET A 972 7.30 12.91 -5.96
N LYS A 973 7.40 11.58 -6.01
CA LYS A 973 8.48 10.88 -6.71
C LYS A 973 8.44 11.18 -8.21
N ILE A 974 7.27 11.04 -8.83
CA ILE A 974 7.08 11.35 -10.25
C ILE A 974 7.45 12.81 -10.56
N ASN A 975 6.92 13.74 -9.76
CA ASN A 975 7.20 15.17 -9.97
C ASN A 975 8.68 15.53 -9.78
N ASN A 976 9.42 14.79 -8.97
CA ASN A 976 10.87 15.02 -8.79
C ASN A 976 11.75 14.26 -9.80
N ARG A 977 11.17 13.52 -10.76
CA ARG A 977 11.90 12.76 -11.81
C ARG A 977 13.09 11.94 -11.25
N LYS A 978 12.87 11.27 -10.11
CA LYS A 978 13.93 10.54 -9.39
C LYS A 978 14.09 9.09 -9.79
N ASP A 979 13.37 8.60 -10.79
CA ASP A 979 13.49 7.20 -11.21
C ASP A 979 14.77 6.96 -12.00
N ASP A 980 15.76 6.41 -11.32
CA ASP A 980 17.05 6.00 -11.88
C ASP A 980 17.05 4.59 -12.47
N ALA A 981 15.94 3.88 -12.44
CA ALA A 981 15.87 2.47 -12.80
C ALA A 981 15.05 2.24 -14.07
N VAL A 982 15.54 1.36 -14.93
CA VAL A 982 14.73 0.73 -15.98
C VAL A 982 13.66 -0.09 -15.29
N ASP A 983 12.41 0.30 -15.43
CA ASP A 983 11.28 -0.36 -14.82
C ASP A 983 10.75 -1.55 -15.65
N PHE A 984 9.82 -2.29 -15.09
CA PHE A 984 9.25 -3.46 -15.72
C PHE A 984 8.58 -3.17 -17.08
N HIS A 985 7.88 -2.04 -17.19
CA HIS A 985 7.21 -1.63 -18.42
C HIS A 985 8.22 -1.26 -19.53
N THR A 986 9.27 -0.51 -19.17
CA THR A 986 10.31 -0.09 -20.15
C THR A 986 11.19 -1.23 -20.63
N MET A 987 11.27 -2.34 -19.88
CA MET A 987 11.96 -3.58 -20.32
C MET A 987 11.25 -4.28 -21.47
N GLY A 988 9.94 -4.01 -21.67
CA GLY A 988 9.13 -4.63 -22.72
C GLY A 988 8.75 -6.09 -22.42
N ILE A 989 8.77 -6.51 -21.14
CA ILE A 989 8.25 -7.81 -20.71
C ILE A 989 6.73 -7.71 -20.71
N ASP A 990 6.05 -8.63 -21.36
CA ASP A 990 4.60 -8.62 -21.56
C ASP A 990 3.91 -9.96 -21.24
N HIS A 991 4.70 -10.98 -20.94
CA HIS A 991 4.17 -12.30 -20.59
C HIS A 991 5.02 -12.99 -19.51
N ILE A 992 4.37 -13.57 -18.51
CA ILE A 992 5.03 -14.18 -17.35
C ILE A 992 4.57 -15.63 -17.16
N PHE A 993 5.53 -16.54 -16.99
CA PHE A 993 5.33 -17.92 -16.56
C PHE A 993 5.86 -18.05 -15.14
N VAL A 994 5.05 -18.56 -14.21
CA VAL A 994 5.42 -18.67 -12.79
C VAL A 994 5.39 -20.13 -12.37
N ASP A 995 6.52 -20.65 -11.96
CA ASP A 995 6.64 -21.96 -11.31
C ASP A 995 6.47 -21.84 -9.80
N GLU A 996 5.71 -22.77 -9.16
CA GLU A 996 5.43 -22.79 -7.73
C GLU A 996 4.78 -21.49 -7.24
N CYS A 997 3.66 -21.11 -7.84
CA CYS A 997 2.95 -19.86 -7.59
C CYS A 997 2.44 -19.67 -6.14
N HIS A 998 2.37 -20.74 -5.32
CA HIS A 998 1.95 -20.69 -3.93
C HIS A 998 2.99 -20.12 -2.95
N TYR A 999 4.18 -19.73 -3.44
CA TYR A 999 5.21 -19.11 -2.62
C TYR A 999 4.73 -17.77 -2.04
N GLN A 1000 4.76 -17.64 -0.68
CA GLN A 1000 4.07 -16.63 0.11
C GLN A 1000 4.24 -15.18 -0.37
N ASN A 1001 3.15 -14.40 -0.34
CA ASN A 1001 3.01 -12.96 -0.67
C ASN A 1001 3.23 -12.55 -2.13
N PHE A 1002 3.60 -13.47 -3.01
CA PHE A 1002 3.82 -13.19 -4.42
C PHE A 1002 2.50 -13.02 -5.19
N LEU A 1003 1.50 -13.83 -4.84
CA LEU A 1003 0.19 -13.82 -5.51
C LEU A 1003 -0.55 -12.49 -5.34
N ILE A 1004 -0.60 -11.93 -4.13
CA ILE A 1004 -1.31 -10.66 -3.86
C ILE A 1004 -0.66 -9.52 -4.64
N PHE A 1005 0.66 -9.43 -4.59
CA PHE A 1005 1.44 -8.41 -5.30
C PHE A 1005 1.33 -8.56 -6.83
N LEU A 1006 1.28 -9.80 -7.33
CA LEU A 1006 1.17 -10.09 -8.76
C LEU A 1006 -0.25 -9.83 -9.28
N PHE A 1007 -1.30 -10.17 -8.53
CA PHE A 1007 -2.69 -9.92 -8.92
C PHE A 1007 -2.99 -8.43 -9.04
N ASP A 1008 -2.50 -7.60 -8.13
CA ASP A 1008 -2.68 -6.15 -8.19
C ASP A 1008 -2.02 -5.54 -9.43
N ILE A 1009 -0.80 -5.99 -9.78
CA ILE A 1009 -0.08 -5.51 -10.97
C ILE A 1009 -0.75 -5.96 -12.27
N LEU A 1010 -1.32 -7.14 -12.29
CA LEU A 1010 -1.80 -7.80 -13.50
C LEU A 1010 -3.17 -7.32 -13.96
N ASN A 1011 -4.06 -7.03 -13.01
CA ASN A 1011 -5.38 -6.47 -13.32
C ASN A 1011 -5.27 -5.12 -14.05
N ILE A 1012 -4.25 -4.33 -13.72
CA ILE A 1012 -4.06 -2.98 -14.30
C ILE A 1012 -3.24 -3.01 -15.57
N LEU A 1013 -2.21 -3.85 -15.66
CA LEU A 1013 -1.30 -3.89 -16.81
C LEU A 1013 -1.76 -4.79 -17.97
N LYS A 1014 -2.87 -5.51 -17.81
CA LYS A 1014 -3.40 -6.47 -18.82
C LYS A 1014 -2.38 -7.53 -19.29
N PHE A 1015 -1.46 -7.92 -18.42
CA PHE A 1015 -0.50 -8.98 -18.72
C PHE A 1015 -1.15 -10.35 -18.76
N SER A 1016 -0.67 -11.17 -19.68
CA SER A 1016 -1.02 -12.59 -19.71
C SER A 1016 -0.11 -13.38 -18.77
N ILE A 1017 -0.69 -14.20 -17.89
CA ILE A 1017 0.05 -15.01 -16.92
C ILE A 1017 -0.30 -16.48 -17.05
N PHE A 1018 0.74 -17.28 -16.84
CA PHE A 1018 0.60 -18.71 -16.71
C PHE A 1018 1.21 -19.19 -15.39
N PHE A 1019 0.40 -19.87 -14.58
CA PHE A 1019 0.83 -20.47 -13.32
C PHE A 1019 1.04 -21.98 -13.47
N ILE A 1020 2.08 -22.47 -12.85
CA ILE A 1020 2.37 -23.91 -12.80
C ILE A 1020 2.48 -24.40 -11.37
#